data_887e38d8254cccfed90234495a1098d9
#
_entry.id   887e38d8254cccfed90234495a1098d9
#
_cell.length_a   1.000
_cell.length_b   1.000
_cell.length_c   1.000
_cell.angle_alpha   90.00
_cell.angle_beta   90.00
_cell.angle_gamma   90.00
#
_symmetry.space_group_name_H-M   'P 1'
#
loop_
_entity.id
_entity.type
_entity.pdbx_description
1 polymer ?
#
loop_
_entity_poly.entity_id
_entity_poly.type
_entity_poly.pdbx_seq_one_letter_code
_entity_poly.pdbx_strand_id
1 'polypeptide(L)'
;MLNTSQKDLLDLPQTGDSWLFAIRRLHTWILSKRKEPFRPFLMIAINRSSDIIRGSALMEKSNIQGARKVLFSAMTHSSKELETKPQRPARVIFEDRDLLQALAPGLQKIGVQATCYPHNEQLDAMLKDLEANLNESQPDIPGLLSGNKITPQVVGDLFNAAAEFYRAAPWIQLSNDDILSIRVLPQKEPNYVSVMGQAGVEYGMALYLQWADVERMYVSHEHPMELIPSEGSHSFLFNEITEISFDDLDAIEKYGWPVADKKAYPFPAIFEPARHVRRPDREEILWYECVLRAIPEFILDHMKKNTNGEVKHIEARILVSTSTGQKTVEIKFPAGDLPLSQYVADDLNEDDLETGDTPIPFDRRAMEGDMASMFESFADSHSEPNLKKAQELMYKAWDEQNPAKRLAIAHKALKESENCADAYVLLAEEEADSLKHSFEYFQKGVDAGERALGQKFFLENTGNFWVLLETRPYMRALEGKASCLWKLKRKKESLKAYQEMLHLNPNDNQGIRYVLVDLLLSLNREADLEKLVRQYKGDCSAVWLFTEALLGFRKSGASTIANRKLIKALKENQHVANFLIGKKRIPGRLPVSLSWGEESEAVDYAANHLNYWRSTPGAIEWLQHHLTEDTSPSKARSGKNIKR
;
A
#
# COMPACT_ATOMS: atom_id res chain seq x y z
N MET A 1 -1.17 -12.38 -41.95
CA MET A 1 0.28 -12.64 -41.83
C MET A 1 0.85 -12.53 -43.21
N LEU A 2 1.44 -11.40 -43.58
CA LEU A 2 2.04 -11.19 -44.88
C LEU A 2 3.44 -11.78 -44.89
N ASN A 3 3.61 -12.90 -45.55
CA ASN A 3 4.91 -13.46 -45.87
C ASN A 3 5.51 -12.60 -47.02
N THR A 4 6.10 -11.47 -46.67
CA THR A 4 6.82 -10.65 -47.65
C THR A 4 8.01 -11.46 -48.16
N SER A 5 7.97 -11.87 -49.41
CA SER A 5 9.07 -12.65 -49.98
C SER A 5 10.33 -11.78 -50.12
N GLN A 6 11.50 -12.37 -50.07
CA GLN A 6 12.75 -11.64 -50.37
C GLN A 6 12.71 -10.92 -51.71
N LYS A 7 11.94 -11.43 -52.64
CA LYS A 7 11.77 -10.86 -53.99
C LYS A 7 11.05 -9.52 -53.91
N ASP A 8 9.99 -9.42 -53.12
CA ASP A 8 9.22 -8.17 -52.95
C ASP A 8 10.07 -7.05 -52.35
N LEU A 9 11.03 -7.38 -51.47
CA LEU A 9 11.98 -6.41 -50.90
C LEU A 9 13.04 -5.95 -51.92
N LEU A 10 13.49 -6.82 -52.83
CA LEU A 10 14.45 -6.46 -53.90
C LEU A 10 13.85 -5.52 -54.93
N ASP A 11 12.54 -5.59 -55.14
CA ASP A 11 11.82 -4.75 -56.09
C ASP A 11 11.59 -3.31 -55.58
N LEU A 12 11.81 -3.06 -54.27
CA LEU A 12 11.71 -1.72 -53.71
C LEU A 12 12.86 -0.80 -54.19
N PRO A 13 12.59 0.49 -54.41
CA PRO A 13 13.65 1.46 -54.74
C PRO A 13 14.66 1.53 -53.58
N GLN A 14 15.95 1.50 -53.91
CA GLN A 14 17.03 1.70 -52.96
C GLN A 14 17.45 3.17 -52.92
N THR A 15 17.45 3.76 -51.76
CA THR A 15 17.90 5.15 -51.51
C THR A 15 19.31 5.17 -50.93
N GLY A 16 19.98 6.33 -50.99
CA GLY A 16 21.28 6.53 -50.33
C GLY A 16 21.20 6.66 -48.82
N ASP A 17 20.01 6.52 -48.23
CA ASP A 17 19.75 6.75 -46.80
C ASP A 17 20.43 5.75 -45.90
N SER A 18 20.78 6.20 -44.70
CA SER A 18 21.16 5.34 -43.60
C SER A 18 20.08 5.38 -42.52
N TRP A 19 19.59 4.21 -42.10
CA TRP A 19 18.60 4.10 -41.06
C TRP A 19 19.26 3.61 -39.78
N LEU A 20 18.87 4.19 -38.63
CA LEU A 20 19.16 3.69 -37.30
C LEU A 20 18.06 2.72 -36.91
N PHE A 21 18.43 1.53 -36.46
CA PHE A 21 17.51 0.57 -35.86
C PHE A 21 17.95 0.23 -34.44
N ALA A 22 17.05 0.49 -33.49
CA ALA A 22 17.32 0.26 -32.09
C ALA A 22 16.15 -0.45 -31.40
N ILE A 23 16.47 -1.14 -30.31
CA ILE A 23 15.51 -1.65 -29.34
C ILE A 23 15.85 -1.00 -28.00
N ARG A 24 14.87 -0.33 -27.42
CA ARG A 24 15.00 0.35 -26.14
C ARG A 24 13.88 -0.06 -25.22
N ARG A 25 14.18 -0.32 -23.95
CA ARG A 25 13.18 -0.49 -22.91
C ARG A 25 12.78 0.89 -22.41
N LEU A 26 11.50 1.23 -22.52
CA LEU A 26 11.03 2.56 -22.14
C LEU A 26 10.89 2.68 -20.63
N HIS A 27 11.09 3.89 -20.13
CA HIS A 27 10.78 4.31 -18.78
C HIS A 27 9.30 4.73 -18.69
N THR A 28 8.43 3.79 -18.93
CA THR A 28 6.97 3.95 -18.78
C THR A 28 6.33 2.59 -18.51
N TRP A 29 5.15 2.60 -17.91
CA TRP A 29 4.38 1.40 -17.61
C TRP A 29 3.23 1.21 -18.59
N ILE A 30 3.04 0.00 -19.09
CA ILE A 30 1.80 -0.41 -19.72
C ILE A 30 0.96 -1.17 -18.69
N LEU A 31 -0.13 -0.53 -18.28
CA LEU A 31 -1.11 -1.10 -17.38
C LEU A 31 -2.18 -1.84 -18.19
N SER A 32 -2.45 -3.09 -17.86
CA SER A 32 -3.44 -3.92 -18.53
C SER A 32 -4.31 -4.66 -17.54
N LYS A 33 -5.63 -4.65 -17.73
CA LYS A 33 -6.62 -5.33 -16.87
C LYS A 33 -6.42 -6.84 -16.70
N ARG A 34 -5.63 -7.48 -17.55
CA ARG A 34 -5.48 -8.95 -17.60
C ARG A 34 -4.05 -9.43 -17.40
N LYS A 35 -3.09 -8.51 -17.24
CA LYS A 35 -1.66 -8.81 -17.09
C LYS A 35 -1.04 -7.93 -16.02
N GLU A 36 0.00 -8.42 -15.37
CA GLU A 36 0.85 -7.62 -14.52
C GLU A 36 1.40 -6.40 -15.29
N PRO A 37 1.59 -5.24 -14.64
CA PRO A 37 2.24 -4.09 -15.25
C PRO A 37 3.58 -4.47 -15.87
N PHE A 38 3.88 -3.97 -17.05
CA PHE A 38 5.17 -4.24 -17.68
C PHE A 38 5.73 -3.01 -18.39
N ARG A 39 7.05 -2.92 -18.43
CA ARG A 39 7.78 -1.90 -19.19
C ARG A 39 7.94 -2.38 -20.63
N PRO A 40 7.44 -1.61 -21.62
CA PRO A 40 7.52 -2.03 -23.01
C PRO A 40 8.93 -1.84 -23.59
N PHE A 41 9.27 -2.68 -24.56
CA PHE A 41 10.37 -2.44 -25.47
C PHE A 41 9.87 -1.71 -26.70
N LEU A 42 10.45 -0.55 -27.01
CA LEU A 42 10.28 0.14 -28.26
C LEU A 42 11.31 -0.39 -29.26
N MET A 43 10.83 -0.94 -30.38
CA MET A 43 11.63 -1.21 -31.59
C MET A 43 11.38 -0.08 -32.56
N ILE A 44 12.44 0.58 -33.03
CA ILE A 44 12.31 1.77 -33.87
C ILE A 44 13.33 1.78 -34.98
N ALA A 45 12.86 2.18 -36.18
CA ALA A 45 13.68 2.44 -37.36
C ALA A 45 13.54 3.93 -37.74
N ILE A 46 14.64 4.67 -37.74
CA ILE A 46 14.68 6.11 -38.03
C ILE A 46 15.61 6.37 -39.20
N ASN A 47 15.18 7.20 -40.15
CA ASN A 47 16.05 7.74 -41.20
C ASN A 47 16.96 8.82 -40.59
N ARG A 48 18.27 8.56 -40.55
CA ARG A 48 19.25 9.40 -39.89
C ARG A 48 19.44 10.79 -40.55
N SER A 49 19.07 10.95 -41.81
CA SER A 49 19.22 12.23 -42.51
C SER A 49 18.04 13.17 -42.35
N SER A 50 16.85 12.62 -42.11
CA SER A 50 15.60 13.40 -42.02
C SER A 50 14.91 13.27 -40.65
N ASP A 51 15.43 12.46 -39.76
CA ASP A 51 14.87 12.12 -38.42
C ASP A 51 13.45 11.52 -38.49
N ILE A 52 13.01 11.11 -39.66
CA ILE A 52 11.69 10.53 -39.84
C ILE A 52 11.67 9.09 -39.36
N ILE A 53 10.71 8.78 -38.48
CA ILE A 53 10.45 7.40 -38.04
C ILE A 53 9.87 6.61 -39.22
N ARG A 54 10.58 5.58 -39.64
CA ARG A 54 10.18 4.71 -40.76
C ARG A 54 9.29 3.57 -40.29
N GLY A 55 9.42 3.17 -39.07
CA GLY A 55 8.60 2.14 -38.43
C GLY A 55 8.92 2.00 -36.96
N SER A 56 7.91 1.67 -36.17
CA SER A 56 8.06 1.41 -34.75
C SER A 56 7.07 0.35 -34.29
N ALA A 57 7.37 -0.31 -33.15
CA ALA A 57 6.45 -1.19 -32.46
C ALA A 57 6.80 -1.26 -30.99
N LEU A 58 5.77 -1.30 -30.13
CA LEU A 58 5.88 -1.59 -28.71
C LEU A 58 5.66 -3.08 -28.48
N MET A 59 6.52 -3.69 -27.68
CA MET A 59 6.47 -5.12 -27.38
C MET A 59 6.73 -5.37 -25.89
N GLU A 60 6.06 -6.37 -25.33
CA GLU A 60 6.28 -6.81 -23.93
C GLU A 60 7.69 -7.43 -23.74
N LYS A 61 8.17 -8.14 -24.76
CA LYS A 61 9.50 -8.77 -24.76
C LYS A 61 10.22 -8.49 -26.06
N SER A 62 11.49 -8.13 -25.98
CA SER A 62 12.34 -8.00 -27.16
C SER A 62 12.69 -9.38 -27.73
N ASN A 63 12.64 -9.52 -29.05
CA ASN A 63 13.14 -10.71 -29.75
C ASN A 63 13.53 -10.39 -31.18
N ILE A 64 14.44 -11.18 -31.75
CA ILE A 64 14.99 -11.01 -33.09
C ILE A 64 13.89 -11.09 -34.17
N GLN A 65 12.89 -11.94 -33.99
CA GLN A 65 11.80 -12.10 -34.94
C GLN A 65 10.93 -10.83 -35.03
N GLY A 66 10.62 -10.21 -33.87
CA GLY A 66 9.93 -8.92 -33.78
C GLY A 66 10.75 -7.81 -34.45
N ALA A 67 12.03 -7.71 -34.12
CA ALA A 67 12.95 -6.74 -34.72
C ALA A 67 12.99 -6.85 -36.26
N ARG A 68 13.11 -8.09 -36.78
CA ARG A 68 13.06 -8.36 -38.22
C ARG A 68 11.73 -7.90 -38.82
N LYS A 69 10.61 -8.19 -38.17
CA LYS A 69 9.28 -7.80 -38.65
C LYS A 69 9.13 -6.28 -38.72
N VAL A 70 9.55 -5.55 -37.68
CA VAL A 70 9.49 -4.09 -37.61
C VAL A 70 10.37 -3.47 -38.71
N LEU A 71 11.61 -3.93 -38.84
CA LEU A 71 12.54 -3.40 -39.85
C LEU A 71 12.04 -3.63 -41.27
N PHE A 72 11.50 -4.80 -41.58
CA PHE A 72 10.96 -5.10 -42.88
C PHE A 72 9.65 -4.37 -43.15
N SER A 73 8.81 -4.20 -42.14
CA SER A 73 7.61 -3.37 -42.24
C SER A 73 7.97 -1.92 -42.55
N ALA A 74 9.01 -1.38 -41.90
CA ALA A 74 9.53 -0.04 -42.19
C ALA A 74 9.97 0.17 -43.64
N MET A 75 10.41 -0.89 -44.34
CA MET A 75 10.79 -0.85 -45.77
C MET A 75 9.58 -0.94 -46.70
N THR A 76 8.55 -1.72 -46.33
CA THR A 76 7.45 -2.11 -47.23
C THR A 76 6.19 -1.27 -47.08
N HIS A 77 6.00 -0.61 -45.92
CA HIS A 77 4.79 0.17 -45.68
C HIS A 77 5.01 1.66 -45.92
N SER A 78 3.96 2.32 -46.42
CA SER A 78 3.86 3.77 -46.51
C SER A 78 2.99 4.29 -45.36
N SER A 79 3.37 5.41 -44.78
CA SER A 79 2.50 6.18 -43.86
C SER A 79 2.17 7.51 -44.50
N LYS A 80 0.87 7.82 -44.59
CA LYS A 80 0.43 9.15 -45.04
C LYS A 80 0.73 10.24 -44.05
N GLU A 81 0.67 9.89 -42.74
CA GLU A 81 0.92 10.82 -41.62
C GLU A 81 2.41 11.18 -41.54
N LEU A 82 3.30 10.24 -41.86
CA LEU A 82 4.75 10.43 -41.84
C LEU A 82 5.35 10.68 -43.20
N GLU A 83 4.53 10.86 -44.23
CA GLU A 83 4.95 11.09 -45.66
C GLU A 83 5.98 10.07 -46.19
N THR A 84 5.90 8.83 -45.69
CA THR A 84 6.88 7.79 -46.05
C THR A 84 6.39 6.95 -47.25
N LYS A 85 7.33 6.58 -48.14
CA LYS A 85 7.08 5.65 -49.25
C LYS A 85 7.88 4.35 -49.05
N PRO A 86 7.41 3.21 -49.57
CA PRO A 86 8.17 1.97 -49.54
C PRO A 86 9.55 2.15 -50.19
N GLN A 87 10.62 1.79 -49.49
CA GLN A 87 12.00 1.93 -49.95
C GLN A 87 12.97 1.10 -49.14
N ARG A 88 14.14 0.78 -49.71
CA ARG A 88 15.27 0.19 -48.99
C ARG A 88 16.32 1.25 -48.71
N PRO A 89 16.89 1.31 -47.48
CA PRO A 89 18.05 2.16 -47.23
C PRO A 89 19.32 1.56 -47.85
N ALA A 90 20.35 2.38 -48.07
CA ALA A 90 21.68 1.87 -48.42
C ALA A 90 22.31 1.12 -47.22
N ARG A 91 22.02 1.58 -45.99
CA ARG A 91 22.61 1.05 -44.80
C ARG A 91 21.61 1.05 -43.62
N VAL A 92 21.70 0.00 -42.78
CA VAL A 92 21.09 -0.04 -41.43
C VAL A 92 22.18 -0.06 -40.37
N ILE A 93 22.08 0.84 -39.42
CA ILE A 93 22.99 0.98 -38.27
C ILE A 93 22.28 0.40 -37.06
N PHE A 94 22.87 -0.58 -36.44
CA PHE A 94 22.38 -1.19 -35.20
C PHE A 94 23.18 -0.66 -34.02
N GLU A 95 22.57 -0.57 -32.85
CA GLU A 95 23.29 -0.29 -31.59
C GLU A 95 23.76 -1.58 -30.91
N ASP A 96 23.05 -2.68 -31.14
CA ASP A 96 23.31 -3.99 -30.59
C ASP A 96 24.02 -4.90 -31.59
N ARG A 97 25.14 -5.51 -31.14
CA ARG A 97 25.94 -6.44 -31.96
C ARG A 97 25.22 -7.76 -32.26
N ASP A 98 24.41 -8.24 -31.31
CA ASP A 98 23.67 -9.49 -31.49
C ASP A 98 22.56 -9.32 -32.52
N LEU A 99 21.86 -8.17 -32.51
CA LEU A 99 20.92 -7.80 -33.54
C LEU A 99 21.59 -7.67 -34.91
N LEU A 100 22.76 -7.03 -34.96
CA LEU A 100 23.54 -6.96 -36.19
C LEU A 100 23.85 -8.36 -36.73
N GLN A 101 24.43 -9.25 -35.92
CA GLN A 101 24.79 -10.61 -36.34
C GLN A 101 23.57 -11.39 -36.83
N ALA A 102 22.44 -11.24 -36.17
CA ALA A 102 21.20 -11.95 -36.49
C ALA A 102 20.54 -11.44 -37.80
N LEU A 103 20.61 -10.13 -38.08
CA LEU A 103 19.86 -9.50 -39.17
C LEU A 103 20.71 -9.18 -40.41
N ALA A 104 22.05 -9.01 -40.28
CA ALA A 104 22.97 -8.68 -41.35
C ALA A 104 22.91 -9.67 -42.55
N PRO A 105 22.85 -11.01 -42.33
CA PRO A 105 22.77 -11.93 -43.50
C PRO A 105 21.50 -11.76 -44.33
N GLY A 106 20.38 -11.37 -43.68
CA GLY A 106 19.12 -11.08 -44.38
C GLY A 106 19.16 -9.78 -45.15
N LEU A 107 19.75 -8.74 -44.56
CA LEU A 107 19.90 -7.42 -45.17
C LEU A 107 20.85 -7.45 -46.35
N GLN A 108 21.96 -8.17 -46.26
CA GLN A 108 22.93 -8.34 -47.36
C GLN A 108 22.27 -8.97 -48.60
N LYS A 109 21.37 -9.94 -48.40
CA LYS A 109 20.63 -10.57 -49.50
C LYS A 109 19.72 -9.62 -50.28
N ILE A 110 19.33 -8.50 -49.70
CA ILE A 110 18.52 -7.45 -50.33
C ILE A 110 19.35 -6.19 -50.65
N GLY A 111 20.68 -6.29 -50.62
CA GLY A 111 21.58 -5.20 -51.01
C GLY A 111 21.72 -4.08 -49.98
N VAL A 112 21.34 -4.32 -48.71
CA VAL A 112 21.43 -3.34 -47.64
C VAL A 112 22.64 -3.65 -46.77
N GLN A 113 23.51 -2.67 -46.55
CA GLN A 113 24.66 -2.78 -45.67
C GLN A 113 24.19 -2.74 -44.21
N ALA A 114 24.85 -3.50 -43.33
CA ALA A 114 24.58 -3.50 -41.91
C ALA A 114 25.86 -3.14 -41.15
N THR A 115 25.76 -2.21 -40.19
CA THR A 115 26.87 -1.76 -39.35
C THR A 115 26.43 -1.61 -37.91
N CYS A 116 27.36 -1.61 -36.95
CA CYS A 116 27.05 -1.38 -35.52
C CYS A 116 27.70 -0.06 -35.07
N TYR A 117 26.90 0.73 -34.36
CA TYR A 117 27.36 1.92 -33.65
C TYR A 117 26.67 1.94 -32.28
N PRO A 118 27.39 1.62 -31.21
CA PRO A 118 26.78 1.19 -29.95
C PRO A 118 26.08 2.27 -29.12
N HIS A 119 26.12 3.53 -29.55
CA HIS A 119 25.48 4.64 -28.84
C HIS A 119 25.06 5.74 -29.81
N ASN A 120 23.86 6.29 -29.60
CA ASN A 120 23.29 7.37 -30.40
C ASN A 120 22.61 8.42 -29.52
N GLU A 121 23.31 9.51 -29.22
CA GLU A 121 22.84 10.61 -28.37
C GLU A 121 21.53 11.24 -28.86
N GLN A 122 21.31 11.29 -30.17
CA GLN A 122 20.11 11.87 -30.75
C GLN A 122 18.88 11.01 -30.49
N LEU A 123 19.03 9.67 -30.54
CA LEU A 123 17.97 8.74 -30.18
C LEU A 123 17.67 8.84 -28.69
N ASP A 124 18.69 8.95 -27.85
CA ASP A 124 18.51 9.08 -26.40
C ASP A 124 17.75 10.37 -26.04
N ALA A 125 18.06 11.50 -26.69
CA ALA A 125 17.32 12.74 -26.51
C ALA A 125 15.85 12.61 -26.93
N MET A 126 15.59 12.00 -28.11
CA MET A 126 14.23 11.77 -28.60
C MET A 126 13.43 10.85 -27.70
N LEU A 127 14.05 9.80 -27.16
CA LEU A 127 13.39 8.88 -26.22
C LEU A 127 13.09 9.55 -24.90
N LYS A 128 13.99 10.39 -24.39
CA LYS A 128 13.78 11.17 -23.17
C LYS A 128 12.57 12.11 -23.31
N ASP A 129 12.45 12.79 -24.46
CA ASP A 129 11.29 13.65 -24.73
C ASP A 129 10.00 12.83 -24.85
N LEU A 130 10.05 11.66 -25.48
CA LEU A 130 8.90 10.74 -25.59
C LEU A 130 8.47 10.23 -24.19
N GLU A 131 9.41 9.81 -23.37
CA GLU A 131 9.15 9.32 -22.01
C GLU A 131 8.63 10.44 -21.11
N ALA A 132 9.15 11.66 -21.21
CA ALA A 132 8.63 12.81 -20.50
C ALA A 132 7.16 13.08 -20.83
N ASN A 133 6.79 13.03 -22.11
CA ASN A 133 5.40 13.19 -22.57
C ASN A 133 4.49 12.02 -22.14
N LEU A 134 5.02 10.80 -22.04
CA LEU A 134 4.26 9.63 -21.59
C LEU A 134 4.08 9.57 -20.07
N ASN A 135 4.96 10.22 -19.32
CA ASN A 135 5.00 10.20 -17.86
C ASN A 135 4.76 11.62 -17.28
N GLU A 136 4.05 12.51 -17.97
CA GLU A 136 3.79 13.89 -17.51
C GLU A 136 3.26 13.99 -16.10
N SER A 137 2.62 12.93 -15.59
CA SER A 137 2.03 12.84 -14.26
C SER A 137 2.88 12.12 -13.21
N GLN A 138 4.08 11.61 -13.54
CA GLN A 138 4.93 10.92 -12.57
C GLN A 138 6.13 11.77 -12.17
N PRO A 139 6.47 11.88 -10.86
CA PRO A 139 7.67 12.57 -10.44
C PRO A 139 8.90 11.84 -10.99
N ASP A 140 9.83 12.58 -11.52
CA ASP A 140 11.16 12.06 -11.87
C ASP A 140 11.97 11.84 -10.57
N ILE A 141 11.76 10.68 -9.94
CA ILE A 141 12.50 10.30 -8.74
C ILE A 141 13.83 9.70 -9.18
N PRO A 142 14.96 10.34 -8.86
CA PRO A 142 16.27 9.84 -9.27
C PRO A 142 16.58 8.48 -8.62
N GLY A 143 17.31 7.63 -9.32
CA GLY A 143 17.76 6.34 -8.77
C GLY A 143 18.78 6.51 -7.63
N LEU A 144 18.89 5.51 -6.76
CA LEU A 144 19.83 5.51 -5.63
C LEU A 144 21.29 5.68 -6.06
N LEU A 145 21.65 5.19 -7.25
CA LEU A 145 23.02 5.32 -7.78
C LEU A 145 23.37 6.71 -8.29
N SER A 146 22.40 7.63 -8.39
CA SER A 146 22.65 9.01 -8.82
C SER A 146 23.39 9.83 -7.75
N GLY A 147 23.38 9.39 -6.49
CA GLY A 147 24.02 10.06 -5.37
C GLY A 147 25.54 9.99 -5.41
N ASN A 148 26.19 11.01 -4.86
CA ASN A 148 27.67 11.09 -4.85
C ASN A 148 28.29 9.96 -4.00
N LYS A 149 29.30 9.28 -4.55
CA LYS A 149 30.04 8.17 -3.90
C LYS A 149 29.18 6.96 -3.52
N ILE A 150 28.00 6.82 -4.09
CA ILE A 150 27.16 5.63 -3.92
C ILE A 150 27.57 4.62 -4.99
N THR A 151 27.90 3.40 -4.55
CA THR A 151 28.33 2.30 -5.43
C THR A 151 27.26 1.21 -5.49
N PRO A 152 27.21 0.42 -6.58
CA PRO A 152 26.29 -0.71 -6.67
C PRO A 152 26.39 -1.71 -5.52
N GLN A 153 27.58 -1.86 -4.93
CA GLN A 153 27.79 -2.72 -3.77
C GLN A 153 27.06 -2.19 -2.54
N VAL A 154 27.21 -0.90 -2.22
CA VAL A 154 26.56 -0.26 -1.07
C VAL A 154 25.03 -0.36 -1.16
N VAL A 155 24.47 -0.13 -2.35
CA VAL A 155 23.01 -0.27 -2.57
C VAL A 155 22.60 -1.74 -2.50
N GLY A 156 23.40 -2.66 -3.05
CA GLY A 156 23.13 -4.10 -2.98
C GLY A 156 23.08 -4.61 -1.54
N ASP A 157 23.97 -4.13 -0.68
CA ASP A 157 24.00 -4.49 0.75
C ASP A 157 22.78 -3.91 1.50
N LEU A 158 22.34 -2.70 1.14
CA LEU A 158 21.06 -2.14 1.62
C LEU A 158 19.88 -3.01 1.21
N PHE A 159 19.82 -3.47 -0.05
CA PHE A 159 18.73 -4.33 -0.54
C PHE A 159 18.74 -5.70 0.16
N ASN A 160 19.91 -6.26 0.45
CA ASN A 160 20.02 -7.48 1.26
C ASN A 160 19.45 -7.28 2.65
N ALA A 161 19.86 -6.21 3.35
CA ALA A 161 19.35 -5.88 4.68
C ALA A 161 17.82 -5.62 4.67
N ALA A 162 17.32 -4.92 3.66
CA ALA A 162 15.89 -4.67 3.49
C ALA A 162 15.10 -5.96 3.26
N ALA A 163 15.61 -6.88 2.45
CA ALA A 163 14.96 -8.15 2.21
C ALA A 163 14.94 -9.06 3.46
N GLU A 164 15.98 -9.02 4.28
CA GLU A 164 16.04 -9.70 5.58
C GLU A 164 15.02 -9.11 6.56
N PHE A 165 14.98 -7.78 6.67
CA PHE A 165 14.03 -7.05 7.50
C PHE A 165 12.57 -7.35 7.13
N TYR A 166 12.24 -7.28 5.83
CA TYR A 166 10.89 -7.57 5.36
C TYR A 166 10.45 -9.00 5.71
N ARG A 167 11.33 -10.00 5.54
CA ARG A 167 11.03 -11.39 5.87
C ARG A 167 10.91 -11.63 7.38
N ALA A 168 11.65 -10.89 8.19
CA ALA A 168 11.55 -10.92 9.64
C ALA A 168 10.22 -10.33 10.15
N ALA A 169 9.58 -9.45 9.35
CA ALA A 169 8.28 -8.85 9.61
C ALA A 169 8.16 -8.23 11.02
N PRO A 170 9.03 -7.27 11.40
CA PRO A 170 9.08 -6.70 12.76
C PRO A 170 7.77 -6.03 13.18
N TRP A 171 6.96 -5.57 12.24
CA TRP A 171 5.63 -5.00 12.45
C TRP A 171 4.58 -5.98 13.03
N ILE A 172 4.90 -7.26 13.12
CA ILE A 172 4.05 -8.22 13.84
C ILE A 172 4.17 -8.04 15.35
N GLN A 173 5.32 -7.55 15.83
CA GLN A 173 5.62 -7.40 17.25
C GLN A 173 5.65 -5.95 17.71
N LEU A 174 5.89 -5.01 16.80
CA LEU A 174 5.89 -3.57 17.04
C LEU A 174 4.67 -2.92 16.35
N SER A 175 4.04 -2.00 17.05
CA SER A 175 3.02 -1.11 16.48
C SER A 175 3.67 0.19 15.98
N ASN A 176 2.92 1.01 15.26
CA ASN A 176 3.38 2.32 14.83
C ASN A 176 3.72 3.25 16.02
N ASP A 177 3.09 2.99 17.17
CA ASP A 177 3.28 3.78 18.40
C ASP A 177 4.48 3.30 19.23
N ASP A 178 5.06 2.17 18.87
CA ASP A 178 6.26 1.62 19.51
C ASP A 178 7.53 2.29 18.97
N ILE A 179 7.98 3.35 19.64
CA ILE A 179 9.16 4.10 19.20
C ILE A 179 10.44 3.51 19.77
N LEU A 180 11.38 3.19 18.87
CA LEU A 180 12.72 2.74 19.21
C LEU A 180 13.68 3.94 19.20
N SER A 181 14.51 4.08 20.23
CA SER A 181 15.69 4.98 20.21
C SER A 181 16.89 4.19 19.69
N ILE A 182 17.46 4.63 18.57
CA ILE A 182 18.52 3.90 17.88
C ILE A 182 19.75 4.78 17.67
N ARG A 183 20.93 4.27 18.06
CA ARG A 183 22.20 4.94 17.89
C ARG A 183 23.23 4.01 17.25
N VAL A 184 23.65 4.34 16.04
CA VAL A 184 24.73 3.61 15.34
C VAL A 184 26.06 4.24 15.71
N LEU A 185 26.91 3.53 16.47
CA LEU A 185 28.19 4.07 16.94
C LEU A 185 29.17 4.34 15.77
N PRO A 186 29.89 5.48 15.77
CA PRO A 186 30.15 6.42 16.86
C PRO A 186 29.22 7.65 16.93
N GLN A 187 28.00 7.57 16.38
CA GLN A 187 27.00 8.65 16.49
C GLN A 187 26.81 9.04 17.97
N LYS A 188 26.66 10.35 18.25
CA LYS A 188 26.50 10.85 19.62
C LYS A 188 25.05 10.79 20.07
N GLU A 189 24.16 11.35 19.27
CA GLU A 189 22.73 11.42 19.58
C GLU A 189 21.98 10.26 18.90
N PRO A 190 20.93 9.74 19.52
CA PRO A 190 20.09 8.73 18.90
C PRO A 190 19.16 9.32 17.86
N ASN A 191 18.72 8.49 16.92
CA ASN A 191 17.55 8.71 16.11
C ASN A 191 16.38 7.89 16.65
N TYR A 192 15.17 8.23 16.27
CA TYR A 192 13.95 7.57 16.74
C TYR A 192 13.24 6.91 15.56
N VAL A 193 12.82 5.67 15.74
CA VAL A 193 12.25 4.86 14.65
C VAL A 193 10.91 4.29 15.06
N SER A 194 9.90 4.53 14.22
CA SER A 194 8.61 3.83 14.25
C SER A 194 8.60 2.77 13.15
N VAL A 195 8.26 1.53 13.49
CA VAL A 195 8.14 0.43 12.51
C VAL A 195 6.69 0.36 12.04
N MET A 196 6.47 0.53 10.74
CA MET A 196 5.15 0.52 10.11
C MET A 196 4.85 -0.83 9.45
N GLY A 197 3.58 -1.23 9.46
CA GLY A 197 3.14 -2.45 8.77
C GLY A 197 2.08 -3.26 9.50
N GLN A 198 1.78 -2.96 10.76
CA GLN A 198 0.78 -3.70 11.53
C GLN A 198 -0.62 -3.58 10.91
N ALA A 199 -0.97 -2.43 10.35
CA ALA A 199 -2.23 -2.22 9.64
C ALA A 199 -2.31 -2.90 8.27
N GLY A 200 -1.21 -3.44 7.74
CA GLY A 200 -1.16 -4.13 6.44
C GLY A 200 -1.27 -3.22 5.21
N VAL A 201 -1.14 -1.90 5.39
CA VAL A 201 -1.28 -0.91 4.31
C VAL A 201 0.07 -0.47 3.78
N GLU A 202 0.94 0.01 4.66
CA GLU A 202 2.30 0.44 4.34
C GLU A 202 3.29 -0.32 5.21
N TYR A 203 4.34 -0.83 4.62
CA TYR A 203 5.39 -1.55 5.32
C TYR A 203 6.69 -0.75 5.27
N GLY A 204 7.40 -0.69 6.40
CA GLY A 204 8.66 0.02 6.46
C GLY A 204 8.98 0.60 7.82
N MET A 205 9.60 1.76 7.82
CA MET A 205 9.88 2.53 9.03
C MET A 205 9.91 4.03 8.73
N ALA A 206 9.43 4.83 9.69
CA ALA A 206 9.62 6.27 9.75
C ALA A 206 10.80 6.56 10.69
N LEU A 207 11.61 7.55 10.32
CA LEU A 207 12.77 7.97 11.09
C LEU A 207 12.60 9.43 11.50
N TYR A 208 12.76 9.70 12.78
CA TYR A 208 12.76 11.03 13.39
C TYR A 208 14.16 11.32 13.91
N LEU A 209 14.70 12.48 13.53
CA LEU A 209 16.06 12.87 13.91
C LEU A 209 16.13 13.37 15.36
N GLN A 210 15.04 13.90 15.88
CA GLN A 210 14.94 14.44 17.24
C GLN A 210 13.66 13.93 17.94
N TRP A 211 13.70 13.83 19.29
CA TRP A 211 12.53 13.45 20.06
C TRP A 211 11.37 14.45 19.91
N ALA A 212 11.69 15.73 19.80
CA ALA A 212 10.68 16.77 19.55
C ALA A 212 9.86 16.54 18.27
N ASP A 213 10.41 15.88 17.24
CA ASP A 213 9.69 15.56 16.03
C ASP A 213 8.70 14.41 16.27
N VAL A 214 9.07 13.45 17.15
CA VAL A 214 8.16 12.39 17.61
C VAL A 214 7.01 13.01 18.40
N GLU A 215 7.32 13.86 19.40
CA GLU A 215 6.29 14.53 20.20
C GLU A 215 5.35 15.33 19.32
N ARG A 216 5.89 16.09 18.36
CA ARG A 216 5.09 16.90 17.42
C ARG A 216 4.15 16.01 16.59
N MET A 217 4.61 14.87 16.08
CA MET A 217 3.82 13.95 15.28
C MET A 217 2.69 13.29 16.07
N TYR A 218 2.91 12.98 17.34
CA TYR A 218 1.96 12.21 18.17
C TYR A 218 1.10 13.08 19.11
N VAL A 219 1.52 14.30 19.41
CA VAL A 219 0.86 15.19 20.39
C VAL A 219 0.24 16.42 19.72
N SER A 220 0.75 16.86 18.59
CA SER A 220 0.27 18.06 17.92
C SER A 220 -1.06 17.79 17.20
N HIS A 221 -1.99 18.75 17.34
CA HIS A 221 -3.19 18.84 16.51
C HIS A 221 -2.93 19.61 15.20
N GLU A 222 -1.66 19.92 14.93
CA GLU A 222 -1.26 20.62 13.72
C GLU A 222 -1.35 19.70 12.50
N HIS A 223 -1.47 20.32 11.36
CA HIS A 223 -1.58 19.65 10.06
C HIS A 223 -0.30 18.84 9.75
N PRO A 224 -0.36 17.56 9.30
CA PRO A 224 0.82 16.74 9.04
C PRO A 224 1.89 17.38 8.14
N MET A 225 1.48 18.26 7.20
CA MET A 225 2.40 18.98 6.33
C MET A 225 3.17 20.09 7.06
N GLU A 226 2.59 20.68 8.10
CA GLU A 226 3.24 21.66 8.98
C GLU A 226 4.18 20.96 9.97
N LEU A 227 3.98 19.65 10.15
CA LEU A 227 4.79 18.80 11.02
C LEU A 227 6.06 18.28 10.35
N ILE A 228 6.23 18.45 9.02
CA ILE A 228 7.47 18.06 8.35
C ILE A 228 8.61 18.92 8.90
N PRO A 229 9.62 18.31 9.55
CA PRO A 229 10.78 19.03 10.04
C PRO A 229 11.47 19.81 8.92
N SER A 230 12.15 20.91 9.26
CA SER A 230 12.97 21.66 8.29
C SER A 230 14.05 20.81 7.63
N GLU A 231 14.47 19.75 8.29
CA GLU A 231 15.46 18.77 7.82
C GLU A 231 14.85 17.63 6.99
N GLY A 232 13.52 17.65 6.80
CA GLY A 232 12.78 16.65 6.05
C GLY A 232 12.25 15.49 6.91
N SER A 233 11.27 14.78 6.38
CA SER A 233 10.74 13.53 6.96
C SER A 233 11.41 12.34 6.30
N HIS A 234 12.11 11.54 7.07
CA HIS A 234 12.87 10.38 6.60
C HIS A 234 12.01 9.12 6.65
N SER A 235 11.95 8.39 5.55
CA SER A 235 11.19 7.14 5.46
C SER A 235 11.96 6.06 4.73
N PHE A 236 11.77 4.82 5.16
CA PHE A 236 12.20 3.63 4.44
C PHE A 236 10.96 2.75 4.19
N LEU A 237 10.44 2.78 2.99
CA LEU A 237 9.20 2.10 2.63
C LEU A 237 9.47 0.85 1.80
N PHE A 238 8.50 -0.05 1.75
CA PHE A 238 8.44 -1.18 0.83
C PHE A 238 7.26 -0.97 -0.11
N ASN A 239 7.56 -0.69 -1.36
CA ASN A 239 6.59 -0.27 -2.36
C ASN A 239 6.34 -1.35 -3.42
N GLU A 240 5.29 -1.19 -4.22
CA GLU A 240 5.05 -2.01 -5.41
C GLU A 240 5.99 -1.59 -6.55
N ILE A 241 6.20 -2.49 -7.51
CA ILE A 241 7.15 -2.26 -8.62
C ILE A 241 6.85 -0.97 -9.42
N THR A 242 5.58 -0.58 -9.53
CA THR A 242 5.14 0.60 -10.27
C THR A 242 5.46 1.93 -9.60
N GLU A 243 5.84 1.89 -8.33
CA GLU A 243 6.16 3.07 -7.51
C GLU A 243 7.67 3.29 -7.36
N ILE A 244 8.46 2.46 -7.99
CA ILE A 244 9.93 2.51 -7.94
C ILE A 244 10.47 3.27 -9.15
N SER A 245 11.53 4.07 -8.95
CA SER A 245 12.17 4.77 -10.06
C SER A 245 12.69 3.78 -11.11
N PHE A 246 12.57 4.15 -12.37
CA PHE A 246 13.02 3.28 -13.46
C PHE A 246 14.52 3.01 -13.41
N ASP A 247 15.31 3.97 -12.94
CA ASP A 247 16.76 3.80 -12.74
C ASP A 247 17.07 2.73 -11.69
N ASP A 248 16.31 2.70 -10.58
CA ASP A 248 16.47 1.66 -9.55
C ASP A 248 16.03 0.29 -10.08
N LEU A 249 14.96 0.22 -10.87
CA LEU A 249 14.53 -1.03 -11.50
C LEU A 249 15.58 -1.58 -12.48
N ASP A 250 16.19 -0.71 -13.27
CA ASP A 250 17.27 -1.09 -14.17
C ASP A 250 18.53 -1.53 -13.41
N ALA A 251 18.84 -0.88 -12.29
CA ALA A 251 19.94 -1.27 -11.42
C ALA A 251 19.68 -2.62 -10.72
N ILE A 252 18.46 -2.86 -10.22
CA ILE A 252 18.04 -4.15 -9.63
C ILE A 252 18.26 -5.28 -10.64
N GLU A 253 17.81 -5.11 -11.88
CA GLU A 253 17.98 -6.12 -12.93
C GLU A 253 19.45 -6.30 -13.31
N LYS A 254 20.20 -5.21 -13.46
CA LYS A 254 21.61 -5.23 -13.86
C LYS A 254 22.53 -5.86 -12.82
N TYR A 255 22.29 -5.57 -11.55
CA TYR A 255 23.18 -6.00 -10.46
C TYR A 255 22.63 -7.19 -9.67
N GLY A 256 21.39 -7.63 -9.95
CA GLY A 256 20.76 -8.76 -9.28
C GLY A 256 20.47 -8.51 -7.81
N TRP A 257 20.10 -7.27 -7.44
CA TRP A 257 19.77 -6.96 -6.05
C TRP A 257 18.52 -7.71 -5.58
N PRO A 258 18.52 -8.27 -4.36
CA PRO A 258 17.41 -9.04 -3.88
C PRO A 258 16.21 -8.16 -3.51
N VAL A 259 15.02 -8.57 -3.91
CA VAL A 259 13.73 -8.02 -3.47
C VAL A 259 12.96 -9.13 -2.76
N ALA A 260 12.41 -8.84 -1.59
CA ALA A 260 11.81 -9.87 -0.73
C ALA A 260 10.50 -10.44 -1.29
N ASP A 261 9.67 -9.58 -1.90
CA ASP A 261 8.38 -9.91 -2.51
C ASP A 261 8.07 -8.91 -3.63
N LYS A 262 7.10 -9.21 -4.49
CA LYS A 262 6.63 -8.33 -5.58
C LYS A 262 6.09 -6.97 -5.10
N LYS A 263 5.71 -6.89 -3.82
CA LYS A 263 5.21 -5.69 -3.13
C LYS A 263 6.20 -5.16 -2.10
N ALA A 264 7.48 -5.53 -2.21
CA ALA A 264 8.49 -5.25 -1.19
C ALA A 264 9.77 -4.70 -1.81
N TYR A 265 9.63 -3.78 -2.77
CA TYR A 265 10.76 -3.05 -3.32
C TYR A 265 11.21 -1.98 -2.32
N PRO A 266 12.48 -1.97 -1.89
CA PRO A 266 12.99 -0.96 -0.97
C PRO A 266 12.92 0.45 -1.58
N PHE A 267 12.29 1.37 -0.86
CA PHE A 267 12.14 2.76 -1.27
C PHE A 267 12.52 3.71 -0.11
N PRO A 268 13.83 3.92 0.13
CA PRO A 268 14.27 4.95 1.05
C PRO A 268 14.10 6.34 0.42
N ALA A 269 13.43 7.25 1.13
CA ALA A 269 13.13 8.61 0.67
C ALA A 269 13.17 9.61 1.82
N ILE A 270 13.52 10.85 1.52
CA ILE A 270 13.43 11.98 2.42
C ILE A 270 12.50 13.00 1.79
N PHE A 271 11.38 13.28 2.48
CA PHE A 271 10.37 14.23 2.04
C PHE A 271 10.71 15.61 2.63
N GLU A 272 11.11 16.53 1.78
CA GLU A 272 11.49 17.88 2.18
C GLU A 272 10.27 18.82 2.22
N PRO A 273 10.28 19.89 3.07
CA PRO A 273 9.16 20.81 3.21
C PRO A 273 8.67 21.46 1.90
N ALA A 274 9.57 21.61 0.91
CA ALA A 274 9.27 22.12 -0.43
C ALA A 274 8.58 21.10 -1.36
N ARG A 275 8.11 19.96 -0.83
CA ARG A 275 7.51 18.83 -1.57
C ARG A 275 8.46 18.15 -2.55
N HIS A 276 9.76 18.28 -2.35
CA HIS A 276 10.75 17.52 -3.10
C HIS A 276 11.05 16.20 -2.39
N VAL A 277 11.17 15.13 -3.18
CA VAL A 277 11.64 13.83 -2.68
C VAL A 277 13.13 13.73 -2.97
N ARG A 278 13.93 13.74 -1.92
CA ARG A 278 15.37 13.51 -1.99
C ARG A 278 15.67 12.03 -1.72
N ARG A 279 16.60 11.48 -2.49
CA ARG A 279 17.16 10.16 -2.16
C ARG A 279 18.19 10.29 -1.05
N PRO A 280 18.36 9.23 -0.22
CA PRO A 280 19.37 9.26 0.83
C PRO A 280 20.78 9.35 0.25
N ASP A 281 21.64 10.04 0.96
CA ASP A 281 23.07 10.06 0.67
C ASP A 281 23.76 8.75 1.12
N ARG A 282 25.08 8.66 0.90
CA ARG A 282 25.83 7.46 1.22
C ARG A 282 25.83 7.14 2.72
N GLU A 283 25.91 8.13 3.58
CA GLU A 283 25.96 7.90 5.04
C GLU A 283 24.59 7.49 5.58
N GLU A 284 23.51 8.07 5.03
CA GLU A 284 22.13 7.68 5.33
C GLU A 284 21.85 6.24 4.85
N ILE A 285 22.35 5.83 3.67
CA ILE A 285 22.24 4.44 3.19
C ILE A 285 22.93 3.46 4.16
N LEU A 286 24.12 3.78 4.60
CA LEU A 286 24.88 2.94 5.54
C LEU A 286 24.20 2.89 6.91
N TRP A 287 23.57 3.97 7.33
CA TRP A 287 22.78 4.00 8.56
C TRP A 287 21.54 3.11 8.44
N TYR A 288 20.79 3.21 7.34
CA TYR A 288 19.65 2.32 7.08
C TYR A 288 20.07 0.84 7.06
N GLU A 289 21.18 0.49 6.43
CA GLU A 289 21.69 -0.88 6.44
C GLU A 289 21.90 -1.40 7.87
N CYS A 290 22.51 -0.61 8.74
CA CYS A 290 22.73 -0.98 10.13
C CYS A 290 21.42 -1.24 10.88
N VAL A 291 20.45 -0.35 10.71
CA VAL A 291 19.17 -0.39 11.44
C VAL A 291 18.29 -1.53 10.97
N LEU A 292 18.20 -1.74 9.65
CA LEU A 292 17.44 -2.85 9.06
C LEU A 292 17.95 -4.22 9.52
N ARG A 293 19.26 -4.36 9.79
CA ARG A 293 19.82 -5.59 10.34
C ARG A 293 19.62 -5.70 11.85
N ALA A 294 19.74 -4.58 12.58
CA ALA A 294 19.70 -4.59 14.04
C ALA A 294 18.30 -4.80 14.63
N ILE A 295 17.26 -4.20 14.04
CA ILE A 295 15.89 -4.28 14.59
C ILE A 295 15.36 -5.73 14.67
N PRO A 296 15.47 -6.58 13.63
CA PRO A 296 15.02 -7.97 13.73
C PRO A 296 15.75 -8.76 14.82
N GLU A 297 17.05 -8.59 14.95
CA GLU A 297 17.88 -9.24 15.97
C GLU A 297 17.50 -8.77 17.38
N PHE A 298 17.29 -7.46 17.55
CA PHE A 298 16.82 -6.88 18.81
C PHE A 298 15.48 -7.47 19.23
N ILE A 299 14.52 -7.56 18.32
CA ILE A 299 13.19 -8.12 18.62
C ILE A 299 13.30 -9.59 19.02
N LEU A 300 14.04 -10.38 18.24
CA LEU A 300 14.18 -11.82 18.46
C LEU A 300 14.82 -12.15 19.82
N ASP A 301 15.88 -11.43 20.18
CA ASP A 301 16.72 -11.78 21.33
C ASP A 301 16.31 -11.06 22.61
N HIS A 302 15.75 -9.85 22.52
CA HIS A 302 15.54 -8.99 23.67
C HIS A 302 14.08 -8.68 23.96
N MET A 303 13.19 -8.61 22.96
CA MET A 303 11.77 -8.27 23.18
C MET A 303 10.97 -9.50 23.65
N LYS A 304 11.20 -9.92 24.89
CA LYS A 304 10.41 -10.97 25.53
C LYS A 304 9.32 -10.33 26.37
N LYS A 305 8.06 -10.59 26.00
CA LYS A 305 6.91 -10.19 26.83
C LYS A 305 6.97 -10.90 28.18
N ASN A 306 6.69 -10.17 29.25
CA ASN A 306 6.54 -10.75 30.58
C ASN A 306 5.24 -11.58 30.66
N THR A 307 4.97 -12.23 31.80
CA THR A 307 3.74 -13.00 32.05
C THR A 307 2.46 -12.17 31.94
N ASN A 308 2.54 -10.86 31.98
CA ASN A 308 1.43 -9.91 31.85
C ASN A 308 1.28 -9.34 30.43
N GLY A 309 2.12 -9.78 29.47
CA GLY A 309 2.10 -9.28 28.09
C GLY A 309 2.88 -7.96 27.87
N GLU A 310 3.39 -7.33 28.92
CA GLU A 310 4.12 -6.06 28.83
C GLU A 310 5.58 -6.29 28.42
N VAL A 311 6.10 -5.42 27.56
CA VAL A 311 7.52 -5.37 27.24
C VAL A 311 8.19 -4.40 28.22
N LYS A 312 9.18 -4.90 29.00
CA LYS A 312 9.96 -4.05 29.91
C LYS A 312 10.83 -3.08 29.12
N HIS A 313 11.23 -1.99 29.80
CA HIS A 313 12.33 -1.14 29.33
C HIS A 313 13.54 -2.01 29.00
N ILE A 314 13.99 -1.97 27.75
CA ILE A 314 15.09 -2.75 27.24
C ILE A 314 16.11 -1.81 26.62
N GLU A 315 17.38 -1.99 26.95
CA GLU A 315 18.50 -1.37 26.28
C GLU A 315 19.49 -2.48 25.88
N ALA A 316 19.81 -2.55 24.60
CA ALA A 316 20.69 -3.58 24.06
C ALA A 316 21.70 -3.02 23.08
N ARG A 317 22.84 -3.69 22.97
CA ARG A 317 23.87 -3.44 21.97
C ARG A 317 23.91 -4.59 21.00
N ILE A 318 23.56 -4.31 19.75
CA ILE A 318 23.54 -5.27 18.67
C ILE A 318 24.76 -5.06 17.80
N LEU A 319 25.50 -6.14 17.52
CA LEU A 319 26.68 -6.10 16.67
C LEU A 319 26.32 -6.59 15.27
N VAL A 320 26.12 -5.69 14.32
CA VAL A 320 25.73 -6.03 12.96
C VAL A 320 26.94 -6.04 12.01
N SER A 321 26.95 -7.00 11.10
CA SER A 321 27.92 -7.05 9.99
C SER A 321 27.36 -6.27 8.80
N THR A 322 28.08 -5.24 8.37
CA THR A 322 27.69 -4.37 7.27
C THR A 322 28.74 -4.37 6.16
N SER A 323 28.42 -3.78 5.01
CA SER A 323 29.34 -3.53 3.89
C SER A 323 30.63 -2.80 4.28
N THR A 324 30.60 -2.01 5.34
CA THR A 324 31.76 -1.24 5.85
C THR A 324 32.43 -1.88 7.06
N GLY A 325 32.11 -3.11 7.39
CA GLY A 325 32.62 -3.85 8.55
C GLY A 325 31.58 -3.98 9.68
N GLN A 326 32.05 -4.44 10.84
CA GLN A 326 31.18 -4.57 12.01
C GLN A 326 30.84 -3.21 12.60
N LYS A 327 29.55 -3.03 12.91
CA LYS A 327 29.01 -1.83 13.56
C LYS A 327 28.24 -2.22 14.82
N THR A 328 28.34 -1.39 15.84
CA THR A 328 27.53 -1.54 17.05
C THR A 328 26.33 -0.60 16.98
N VAL A 329 25.16 -1.16 17.12
CA VAL A 329 23.88 -0.42 17.18
C VAL A 329 23.33 -0.54 18.59
N GLU A 330 23.13 0.58 19.24
CA GLU A 330 22.48 0.65 20.54
C GLU A 330 20.99 0.91 20.30
N ILE A 331 20.14 0.05 20.85
CA ILE A 331 18.68 0.15 20.72
C ILE A 331 18.08 0.20 22.13
N LYS A 332 17.22 1.19 22.36
CA LYS A 332 16.42 1.33 23.59
C LYS A 332 14.95 1.32 23.23
N PHE A 333 14.16 0.58 24.01
CA PHE A 333 12.71 0.48 23.89
C PHE A 333 12.04 0.50 25.27
N PRO A 334 10.94 1.24 25.49
CA PRO A 334 10.50 2.35 24.63
C PRO A 334 11.52 3.49 24.63
N ALA A 335 11.50 4.33 23.59
CA ALA A 335 12.44 5.45 23.47
C ALA A 335 12.25 6.51 24.54
N GLY A 336 11.00 6.74 24.94
CA GLY A 336 10.55 7.68 25.94
C GLY A 336 9.07 7.43 26.24
N ASP A 337 8.55 8.13 27.25
CA ASP A 337 7.12 8.12 27.54
C ASP A 337 6.43 9.09 26.58
N LEU A 338 5.64 8.56 25.66
CA LEU A 338 4.73 9.37 24.86
C LEU A 338 3.60 9.83 25.77
N PRO A 339 3.27 11.14 25.83
CA PRO A 339 2.23 11.66 26.69
C PRO A 339 0.81 11.25 26.30
N LEU A 340 0.64 10.23 25.45
CA LEU A 340 -0.64 9.72 24.94
C LEU A 340 -1.61 9.27 26.04
N SER A 341 -1.12 8.89 27.22
CA SER A 341 -1.99 8.44 28.33
C SER A 341 -2.67 9.57 29.10
N GLN A 342 -2.17 10.81 29.05
CA GLN A 342 -2.77 11.95 29.74
C GLN A 342 -3.89 12.60 28.92
N TYR A 343 -3.78 12.65 27.60
CA TYR A 343 -4.77 13.31 26.75
C TYR A 343 -6.11 12.56 26.62
N VAL A 344 -6.15 11.27 26.88
CA VAL A 344 -7.41 10.49 26.90
C VAL A 344 -8.12 10.58 28.25
N ALA A 345 -7.40 10.95 29.32
CA ALA A 345 -7.94 11.04 30.68
C ALA A 345 -8.38 12.47 31.06
N ASP A 346 -7.68 13.49 30.58
CA ASP A 346 -7.96 14.89 30.98
C ASP A 346 -9.10 15.54 30.16
N ASP A 347 -9.43 15.02 28.97
CA ASP A 347 -10.58 15.49 28.17
C ASP A 347 -11.95 14.96 28.66
N LEU A 348 -11.99 14.23 29.76
CA LEU A 348 -13.21 13.67 30.32
C LEU A 348 -13.44 14.07 31.80
N ASN A 349 -13.22 15.32 32.14
CA ASN A 349 -13.79 15.86 33.36
C ASN A 349 -15.31 15.92 33.22
N GLU A 350 -16.03 15.24 34.08
CA GLU A 350 -17.51 15.19 34.10
C GLU A 350 -18.16 16.58 34.22
N ASP A 351 -17.39 17.62 34.59
CA ASP A 351 -17.86 19.00 34.73
C ASP A 351 -17.88 19.78 33.41
N ASP A 352 -17.20 19.30 32.34
CA ASP A 352 -17.18 19.96 31.01
C ASP A 352 -18.36 19.55 30.10
N LEU A 353 -19.20 18.60 30.54
CA LEU A 353 -20.36 18.14 29.79
C LEU A 353 -21.57 19.10 29.82
N GLU A 354 -21.52 20.17 30.61
CA GLU A 354 -22.62 21.15 30.72
C GLU A 354 -22.42 22.44 29.92
N THR A 355 -21.26 22.68 29.34
CA THR A 355 -21.04 23.81 28.43
C THR A 355 -20.85 23.29 27.01
N GLY A 356 -21.73 23.65 26.09
CA GLY A 356 -21.76 23.17 24.71
C GLY A 356 -20.59 23.56 23.79
N ASP A 357 -19.36 23.62 24.33
CA ASP A 357 -18.12 24.01 23.67
C ASP A 357 -17.02 22.92 23.74
N THR A 358 -17.39 21.63 23.63
CA THR A 358 -16.38 20.59 23.41
C THR A 358 -15.80 20.75 21.99
N PRO A 359 -14.47 20.88 21.83
CA PRO A 359 -13.85 20.91 20.50
C PRO A 359 -14.22 19.65 19.73
N ILE A 360 -14.63 19.81 18.47
CA ILE A 360 -14.87 18.65 17.59
C ILE A 360 -13.53 17.92 17.39
N PRO A 361 -13.45 16.59 17.60
CA PRO A 361 -12.23 15.85 17.35
C PRO A 361 -11.75 16.07 15.91
N PHE A 362 -10.42 16.13 15.73
CA PHE A 362 -9.80 16.28 14.42
C PHE A 362 -10.32 15.23 13.42
N ASP A 363 -10.85 15.69 12.29
CA ASP A 363 -11.38 14.80 11.25
C ASP A 363 -10.26 14.43 10.26
N ARG A 364 -9.84 13.16 10.27
CA ARG A 364 -8.79 12.65 9.38
C ARG A 364 -9.07 12.88 7.88
N ARG A 365 -10.34 13.13 7.51
CA ARG A 365 -10.72 13.45 6.12
C ARG A 365 -10.14 14.79 5.67
N ALA A 366 -9.86 15.72 6.58
CA ALA A 366 -9.18 16.97 6.26
C ALA A 366 -7.79 16.71 5.66
N MET A 367 -7.06 15.70 6.14
CA MET A 367 -5.73 15.32 5.64
C MET A 367 -5.75 14.86 4.17
N GLU A 368 -6.87 14.38 3.66
CA GLU A 368 -6.96 13.97 2.26
C GLU A 368 -6.83 15.16 1.30
N GLY A 369 -7.18 16.38 1.74
CA GLY A 369 -6.98 17.60 0.97
C GLY A 369 -5.52 17.87 0.66
N ASP A 370 -4.65 17.60 1.62
CA ASP A 370 -3.21 17.76 1.43
C ASP A 370 -2.62 16.64 0.60
N MET A 371 -3.04 15.41 0.86
CA MET A 371 -2.69 14.30 -0.01
C MET A 371 -3.11 14.60 -1.44
N ALA A 372 -4.35 15.08 -1.67
CA ALA A 372 -4.82 15.45 -3.01
C ALA A 372 -3.92 16.52 -3.63
N SER A 373 -3.56 17.56 -2.88
CA SER A 373 -2.68 18.63 -3.38
C SER A 373 -1.24 18.15 -3.64
N MET A 374 -0.76 17.15 -2.91
CA MET A 374 0.52 16.49 -3.19
C MET A 374 0.46 15.64 -4.46
N PHE A 375 -0.66 14.94 -4.66
CA PHE A 375 -0.83 14.06 -5.82
C PHE A 375 -1.39 14.78 -7.06
N GLU A 376 -1.87 16.03 -6.95
CA GLU A 376 -2.33 16.82 -8.11
C GLU A 376 -1.25 17.04 -9.18
N SER A 377 0.01 17.06 -8.77
CA SER A 377 1.13 17.09 -9.72
C SER A 377 1.35 15.73 -10.42
N PHE A 378 0.65 14.66 -9.98
CA PHE A 378 0.85 13.28 -10.43
C PHE A 378 -0.39 12.67 -11.10
N ALA A 379 -1.56 13.26 -10.93
CA ALA A 379 -2.80 12.73 -11.49
C ALA A 379 -3.31 13.64 -12.61
N ASP A 380 -3.47 13.06 -13.81
CA ASP A 380 -4.50 13.51 -14.75
C ASP A 380 -5.85 13.36 -14.05
N SER A 381 -6.28 14.40 -13.32
CA SER A 381 -7.59 14.36 -12.68
C SER A 381 -8.65 14.42 -13.79
N HIS A 382 -9.26 13.28 -14.07
CA HIS A 382 -10.40 13.15 -14.98
C HIS A 382 -11.67 13.84 -14.41
N SER A 383 -11.55 14.50 -13.25
CA SER A 383 -12.66 15.18 -12.59
C SER A 383 -12.92 16.55 -13.21
N GLU A 384 -14.21 16.85 -13.41
CA GLU A 384 -14.64 18.16 -13.86
C GLU A 384 -14.13 19.27 -12.92
N PRO A 385 -13.69 20.44 -13.43
CA PRO A 385 -13.13 21.52 -12.62
C PRO A 385 -14.03 21.97 -11.47
N ASN A 386 -15.35 21.97 -11.66
CA ASN A 386 -16.33 22.32 -10.63
C ASN A 386 -16.38 21.26 -9.51
N LEU A 387 -16.25 19.98 -9.83
CA LEU A 387 -16.20 18.92 -8.83
C LEU A 387 -14.93 19.00 -7.99
N LYS A 388 -13.80 19.28 -8.60
CA LYS A 388 -12.53 19.51 -7.90
C LYS A 388 -12.68 20.65 -6.88
N LYS A 389 -13.21 21.80 -7.32
CA LYS A 389 -13.45 22.95 -6.44
C LYS A 389 -14.42 22.63 -5.30
N ALA A 390 -15.45 21.82 -5.58
CA ALA A 390 -16.39 21.36 -4.56
C ALA A 390 -15.70 20.45 -3.53
N GLN A 391 -14.83 19.54 -3.99
CA GLN A 391 -14.06 18.65 -3.10
C GLN A 391 -13.05 19.42 -2.23
N GLU A 392 -12.38 20.45 -2.75
CA GLU A 392 -11.52 21.36 -1.97
C GLU A 392 -12.32 22.09 -0.86
N LEU A 393 -13.57 22.46 -1.13
CA LEU A 393 -14.45 23.01 -0.09
C LEU A 393 -14.76 21.98 0.99
N MET A 394 -14.94 20.70 0.64
CA MET A 394 -15.19 19.66 1.62
C MET A 394 -13.99 19.40 2.54
N TYR A 395 -12.77 19.42 2.03
CA TYR A 395 -11.57 19.35 2.88
C TYR A 395 -11.53 20.49 3.90
N LYS A 396 -11.87 21.73 3.47
CA LYS A 396 -12.00 22.86 4.39
C LYS A 396 -13.16 22.73 5.37
N ALA A 397 -14.24 22.06 4.98
CA ALA A 397 -15.37 21.80 5.89
C ALA A 397 -14.95 20.88 7.04
N TRP A 398 -14.17 19.83 6.78
CA TRP A 398 -13.72 18.91 7.82
C TRP A 398 -12.65 19.51 8.75
N ASP A 399 -11.92 20.53 8.30
CA ASP A 399 -10.99 21.30 9.14
C ASP A 399 -11.69 22.38 9.99
N GLU A 400 -12.91 22.78 9.62
CA GLU A 400 -13.68 23.82 10.34
C GLU A 400 -14.30 23.24 11.62
N GLN A 401 -14.04 23.88 12.76
CA GLN A 401 -14.51 23.47 14.07
C GLN A 401 -15.99 23.85 14.36
N ASN A 402 -16.53 24.84 13.65
CA ASN A 402 -17.89 25.31 13.86
C ASN A 402 -18.91 24.51 13.02
N PRO A 403 -19.82 23.72 13.61
CA PRO A 403 -20.76 22.87 12.87
C PRO A 403 -21.63 23.66 11.87
N ALA A 404 -22.09 24.85 12.23
CA ALA A 404 -22.91 25.66 11.32
C ALA A 404 -22.13 26.14 10.10
N LYS A 405 -20.84 26.45 10.27
CA LYS A 405 -19.97 26.80 9.14
C LYS A 405 -19.65 25.58 8.29
N ARG A 406 -19.41 24.42 8.90
CA ARG A 406 -19.22 23.14 8.17
C ARG A 406 -20.38 22.87 7.22
N LEU A 407 -21.61 22.91 7.72
CA LEU A 407 -22.80 22.73 6.92
C LEU A 407 -22.94 23.78 5.81
N ALA A 408 -22.65 25.05 6.11
CA ALA A 408 -22.67 26.12 5.11
C ALA A 408 -21.66 25.88 3.98
N ILE A 409 -20.47 25.35 4.31
CA ILE A 409 -19.45 24.97 3.32
C ILE A 409 -19.92 23.78 2.48
N ALA A 410 -20.54 22.76 3.08
CA ALA A 410 -21.07 21.61 2.35
C ALA A 410 -22.19 22.03 1.35
N HIS A 411 -23.11 22.88 1.78
CA HIS A 411 -24.10 23.46 0.88
C HIS A 411 -23.49 24.31 -0.23
N LYS A 412 -22.37 25.00 0.03
CA LYS A 412 -21.63 25.73 -0.99
C LYS A 412 -20.96 24.77 -1.98
N ALA A 413 -20.40 23.68 -1.51
CA ALA A 413 -19.81 22.65 -2.37
C ALA A 413 -20.84 22.06 -3.33
N LEU A 414 -22.07 21.80 -2.87
CA LEU A 414 -23.15 21.32 -3.75
C LEU A 414 -23.62 22.35 -4.78
N LYS A 415 -23.45 23.66 -4.52
CA LYS A 415 -23.70 24.71 -5.54
C LYS A 415 -22.61 24.74 -6.61
N GLU A 416 -21.38 24.40 -6.26
CA GLU A 416 -20.29 24.27 -7.25
C GLU A 416 -20.44 22.98 -8.08
N SER A 417 -20.76 21.84 -7.44
CA SER A 417 -21.04 20.57 -8.12
C SER A 417 -22.01 19.69 -7.33
N GLU A 418 -23.12 19.33 -7.93
CA GLU A 418 -24.07 18.34 -7.36
C GLU A 418 -23.50 16.92 -7.33
N ASN A 419 -22.34 16.69 -7.98
CA ASN A 419 -21.62 15.42 -7.99
C ASN A 419 -20.61 15.29 -6.83
N CYS A 420 -20.56 16.24 -5.90
CA CYS A 420 -19.71 16.18 -4.72
C CYS A 420 -20.29 15.22 -3.68
N ALA A 421 -19.87 13.95 -3.71
CA ALA A 421 -20.40 12.91 -2.82
C ALA A 421 -20.13 13.21 -1.33
N ASP A 422 -18.96 13.77 -0.99
CA ASP A 422 -18.60 14.11 0.39
C ASP A 422 -19.49 15.20 1.01
N ALA A 423 -20.04 16.09 0.21
CA ALA A 423 -20.97 17.07 0.73
C ALA A 423 -22.26 16.40 1.23
N TYR A 424 -22.76 15.40 0.53
CA TYR A 424 -23.90 14.61 1.00
C TYR A 424 -23.54 13.75 2.21
N VAL A 425 -22.28 13.26 2.31
CA VAL A 425 -21.80 12.54 3.49
C VAL A 425 -21.88 13.43 4.72
N LEU A 426 -21.35 14.65 4.67
CA LEU A 426 -21.38 15.58 5.79
C LEU A 426 -22.82 15.96 6.18
N LEU A 427 -23.70 16.22 5.21
CA LEU A 427 -25.11 16.51 5.47
C LEU A 427 -25.84 15.31 6.10
N ALA A 428 -25.48 14.09 5.72
CA ALA A 428 -26.03 12.87 6.32
C ALA A 428 -25.59 12.69 7.78
N GLU A 429 -24.38 13.10 8.11
CA GLU A 429 -23.78 12.99 9.44
C GLU A 429 -24.27 14.10 10.39
N GLU A 430 -24.41 15.34 9.93
CA GLU A 430 -24.59 16.51 10.80
C GLU A 430 -25.91 17.26 10.61
N GLU A 431 -26.57 17.21 9.44
CA GLU A 431 -27.82 17.94 9.20
C GLU A 431 -29.07 17.05 9.33
N ALA A 432 -28.90 15.73 9.09
CA ALA A 432 -30.06 14.84 9.06
C ALA A 432 -30.71 14.70 10.45
N ASP A 433 -32.01 14.93 10.53
CA ASP A 433 -32.85 14.85 11.74
C ASP A 433 -33.31 13.44 12.09
N SER A 434 -33.15 12.51 11.18
CA SER A 434 -33.59 11.12 11.33
C SER A 434 -32.72 10.15 10.54
N LEU A 435 -32.71 8.89 10.98
CA LEU A 435 -32.00 7.81 10.28
C LEU A 435 -32.45 7.65 8.82
N LYS A 436 -33.73 7.94 8.53
CA LYS A 436 -34.27 7.91 7.16
C LYS A 436 -33.70 9.06 6.34
N HIS A 437 -33.63 10.23 6.91
CA HIS A 437 -33.04 11.42 6.26
C HIS A 437 -31.53 11.24 6.03
N SER A 438 -30.78 10.69 7.01
CA SER A 438 -29.37 10.30 6.80
C SER A 438 -29.23 9.32 5.63
N PHE A 439 -30.08 8.29 5.57
CA PHE A 439 -30.08 7.35 4.45
C PHE A 439 -30.32 8.02 3.09
N GLU A 440 -31.26 8.98 3.02
CA GLU A 440 -31.55 9.72 1.79
C GLU A 440 -30.36 10.56 1.33
N TYR A 441 -29.63 11.20 2.25
CA TYR A 441 -28.41 11.93 1.93
C TYR A 441 -27.27 10.98 1.48
N PHE A 442 -27.01 9.89 2.20
CA PHE A 442 -26.01 8.92 1.77
C PHE A 442 -26.34 8.30 0.41
N GLN A 443 -27.63 8.05 0.11
CA GLN A 443 -28.04 7.58 -1.21
C GLN A 443 -27.70 8.60 -2.30
N LYS A 444 -28.01 9.90 -2.06
CA LYS A 444 -27.61 10.99 -2.98
C LYS A 444 -26.10 11.06 -3.16
N GLY A 445 -25.32 10.83 -2.09
CA GLY A 445 -23.86 10.77 -2.15
C GLY A 445 -23.36 9.62 -3.02
N VAL A 446 -23.97 8.42 -2.90
CA VAL A 446 -23.66 7.28 -3.78
C VAL A 446 -23.98 7.61 -5.24
N ASP A 447 -25.18 8.13 -5.51
CA ASP A 447 -25.60 8.50 -6.87
C ASP A 447 -24.70 9.61 -7.47
N ALA A 448 -24.26 10.56 -6.64
CA ALA A 448 -23.32 11.62 -7.03
C ALA A 448 -21.94 11.05 -7.38
N GLY A 449 -21.41 10.15 -6.55
CA GLY A 449 -20.13 9.49 -6.80
C GLY A 449 -20.16 8.60 -8.06
N GLU A 450 -21.25 7.88 -8.29
CA GLU A 450 -21.44 7.10 -9.52
C GLU A 450 -21.44 7.99 -10.78
N ARG A 451 -22.09 9.16 -10.73
CA ARG A 451 -22.05 10.13 -11.85
C ARG A 451 -20.67 10.73 -12.04
N ALA A 452 -20.00 11.09 -10.94
CA ALA A 452 -18.67 11.68 -10.96
C ALA A 452 -17.62 10.77 -11.59
N LEU A 453 -17.61 9.50 -11.20
CA LEU A 453 -16.63 8.51 -11.64
C LEU A 453 -16.98 7.92 -13.00
N GLY A 454 -18.27 7.66 -13.26
CA GLY A 454 -18.76 7.05 -14.49
C GLY A 454 -18.42 5.55 -14.62
N GLN A 455 -19.24 4.82 -15.40
CA GLN A 455 -19.12 3.36 -15.52
C GLN A 455 -17.76 2.86 -15.99
N LYS A 456 -17.10 3.59 -16.88
CA LYS A 456 -15.79 3.22 -17.40
C LYS A 456 -14.77 3.17 -16.26
N PHE A 457 -14.75 4.19 -15.40
CA PHE A 457 -13.85 4.28 -14.28
C PHE A 457 -14.04 3.14 -13.28
N PHE A 458 -15.30 2.80 -12.94
CA PHE A 458 -15.61 1.64 -12.10
C PHE A 458 -15.01 0.35 -12.66
N LEU A 459 -15.21 0.08 -13.97
CA LEU A 459 -14.68 -1.10 -14.61
C LEU A 459 -13.14 -1.14 -14.61
N GLU A 460 -12.51 0.03 -14.72
CA GLU A 460 -11.06 0.17 -14.82
C GLU A 460 -10.35 0.07 -13.48
N ASN A 461 -10.98 0.50 -12.41
CA ASN A 461 -10.36 0.64 -11.10
C ASN A 461 -10.97 -0.27 -10.01
N THR A 462 -11.88 -1.19 -10.37
CA THR A 462 -12.37 -2.19 -9.41
C THR A 462 -11.20 -2.94 -8.78
N GLY A 463 -11.17 -2.98 -7.45
CA GLY A 463 -10.08 -3.56 -6.67
C GLY A 463 -9.13 -2.53 -6.03
N ASN A 464 -9.17 -1.27 -6.48
CA ASN A 464 -8.27 -0.21 -6.04
C ASN A 464 -8.98 1.03 -5.47
N PHE A 465 -10.28 0.93 -5.18
CA PHE A 465 -11.11 2.09 -4.87
C PHE A 465 -10.70 2.86 -3.61
N TRP A 466 -10.01 2.27 -2.65
CA TRP A 466 -9.52 3.02 -1.49
C TRP A 466 -8.16 3.69 -1.71
N VAL A 467 -7.36 3.15 -2.61
CA VAL A 467 -6.04 3.71 -2.94
C VAL A 467 -6.19 5.03 -3.68
N LEU A 468 -7.20 5.14 -4.55
CA LEU A 468 -7.50 6.32 -5.34
C LEU A 468 -8.27 7.34 -4.51
N LEU A 469 -7.75 8.57 -4.34
CA LEU A 469 -8.39 9.62 -3.54
C LEU A 469 -9.76 10.01 -4.08
N GLU A 470 -9.91 10.10 -5.39
CA GLU A 470 -11.16 10.47 -6.06
C GLU A 470 -12.30 9.47 -5.85
N THR A 471 -12.01 8.24 -5.42
CA THR A 471 -13.03 7.22 -5.14
C THR A 471 -13.48 7.19 -3.69
N ARG A 472 -12.69 7.76 -2.76
CA ARG A 472 -13.00 7.75 -1.33
C ARG A 472 -14.32 8.43 -0.97
N PRO A 473 -14.72 9.57 -1.59
CA PRO A 473 -16.05 10.16 -1.38
C PRO A 473 -17.19 9.20 -1.66
N TYR A 474 -17.12 8.44 -2.76
CA TYR A 474 -18.08 7.40 -3.09
C TYR A 474 -18.09 6.27 -2.05
N MET A 475 -16.91 5.79 -1.64
CA MET A 475 -16.77 4.71 -0.66
C MET A 475 -17.34 5.11 0.71
N ARG A 476 -17.13 6.34 1.17
CA ARG A 476 -17.74 6.89 2.40
C ARG A 476 -19.26 6.96 2.31
N ALA A 477 -19.79 7.45 1.20
CA ALA A 477 -21.24 7.49 0.96
C ALA A 477 -21.86 6.08 0.96
N LEU A 478 -21.19 5.11 0.34
CA LEU A 478 -21.64 3.71 0.27
C LEU A 478 -21.61 3.04 1.65
N GLU A 479 -20.59 3.33 2.47
CA GLU A 479 -20.49 2.86 3.85
C GLU A 479 -21.60 3.42 4.72
N GLY A 480 -21.82 4.74 4.69
CA GLY A 480 -22.90 5.39 5.43
C GLY A 480 -24.28 4.86 5.03
N LYS A 481 -24.54 4.68 3.73
CA LYS A 481 -25.75 4.03 3.22
C LYS A 481 -25.91 2.62 3.76
N ALA A 482 -24.86 1.80 3.74
CA ALA A 482 -24.88 0.42 4.22
C ALA A 482 -25.17 0.35 5.73
N SER A 483 -24.55 1.25 6.51
CA SER A 483 -24.80 1.40 7.97
C SER A 483 -26.25 1.81 8.25
N CYS A 484 -26.79 2.79 7.53
CA CYS A 484 -28.20 3.18 7.66
C CYS A 484 -29.14 2.02 7.33
N LEU A 485 -28.90 1.27 6.27
CA LEU A 485 -29.68 0.09 5.92
C LEU A 485 -29.67 -0.97 7.03
N TRP A 486 -28.53 -1.18 7.69
CA TRP A 486 -28.41 -2.07 8.85
C TRP A 486 -29.32 -1.60 9.99
N LYS A 487 -29.19 -0.33 10.38
CA LYS A 487 -29.98 0.29 11.46
C LYS A 487 -31.49 0.28 11.14
N LEU A 488 -31.87 0.46 9.88
CA LEU A 488 -33.24 0.37 9.37
C LEU A 488 -33.76 -1.07 9.26
N LYS A 489 -32.98 -2.07 9.70
CA LYS A 489 -33.31 -3.51 9.61
C LYS A 489 -33.41 -4.07 8.18
N ARG A 490 -32.97 -3.32 7.17
CA ARG A 490 -32.87 -3.75 5.77
C ARG A 490 -31.58 -4.55 5.52
N LYS A 491 -31.37 -5.61 6.33
CA LYS A 491 -30.13 -6.36 6.45
C LYS A 491 -29.60 -6.93 5.13
N LYS A 492 -30.49 -7.40 4.23
CA LYS A 492 -30.06 -7.96 2.92
C LYS A 492 -29.46 -6.90 2.01
N GLU A 493 -29.99 -5.70 2.03
CA GLU A 493 -29.50 -4.59 1.23
C GLU A 493 -28.19 -4.04 1.81
N SER A 494 -28.10 -3.96 3.14
CA SER A 494 -26.85 -3.64 3.84
C SER A 494 -25.75 -4.64 3.48
N LEU A 495 -26.04 -5.95 3.51
CA LEU A 495 -25.11 -6.99 3.11
C LEU A 495 -24.59 -6.79 1.68
N LYS A 496 -25.50 -6.49 0.73
CA LYS A 496 -25.11 -6.25 -0.66
C LYS A 496 -24.18 -5.04 -0.79
N ALA A 497 -24.47 -3.95 -0.08
CA ALA A 497 -23.65 -2.74 -0.11
C ALA A 497 -22.24 -2.98 0.47
N TYR A 498 -22.12 -3.65 1.61
CA TYR A 498 -20.81 -3.99 2.17
C TYR A 498 -20.02 -5.01 1.32
N GLN A 499 -20.71 -5.96 0.67
CA GLN A 499 -20.07 -6.87 -0.28
C GLN A 499 -19.54 -6.13 -1.51
N GLU A 500 -20.25 -5.11 -1.98
CA GLU A 500 -19.80 -4.23 -3.05
C GLU A 500 -18.56 -3.45 -2.64
N MET A 501 -18.50 -2.92 -1.41
CA MET A 501 -17.32 -2.25 -0.88
C MET A 501 -16.08 -3.16 -0.90
N LEU A 502 -16.21 -4.41 -0.45
CA LEU A 502 -15.09 -5.37 -0.52
C LEU A 502 -14.73 -5.79 -1.95
N HIS A 503 -15.70 -5.78 -2.88
CA HIS A 503 -15.42 -6.02 -4.29
C HIS A 503 -14.60 -4.88 -4.90
N LEU A 504 -14.93 -3.64 -4.55
CA LEU A 504 -14.23 -2.44 -5.01
C LEU A 504 -12.88 -2.24 -4.32
N ASN A 505 -12.74 -2.69 -3.06
CA ASN A 505 -11.53 -2.59 -2.25
C ASN A 505 -11.26 -3.91 -1.50
N PRO A 506 -10.75 -4.95 -2.17
CA PRO A 506 -10.50 -6.25 -1.54
C PRO A 506 -9.37 -6.25 -0.51
N ASN A 507 -8.52 -5.22 -0.47
CA ASN A 507 -7.52 -5.02 0.60
C ASN A 507 -8.17 -4.61 1.93
N ASP A 508 -9.43 -4.14 1.88
CA ASP A 508 -10.26 -3.82 3.04
C ASP A 508 -9.63 -2.82 4.03
N ASN A 509 -9.10 -1.73 3.51
CA ASN A 509 -8.52 -0.65 4.31
C ASN A 509 -9.52 0.02 5.27
N GLN A 510 -10.82 -0.19 5.05
CA GLN A 510 -11.91 0.34 5.87
C GLN A 510 -12.39 -0.64 6.96
N GLY A 511 -11.90 -1.87 6.99
CA GLY A 511 -12.32 -2.87 7.98
C GLY A 511 -13.73 -3.43 7.78
N ILE A 512 -14.27 -3.36 6.58
CA ILE A 512 -15.62 -3.82 6.22
C ILE A 512 -15.81 -5.32 6.50
N ARG A 513 -14.74 -6.11 6.43
CA ARG A 513 -14.78 -7.54 6.74
C ARG A 513 -15.30 -7.82 8.15
N TYR A 514 -14.98 -6.96 9.13
CA TYR A 514 -15.44 -7.12 10.52
C TYR A 514 -16.94 -6.88 10.64
N VAL A 515 -17.45 -5.83 10.01
CA VAL A 515 -18.90 -5.55 9.94
C VAL A 515 -19.65 -6.69 9.24
N LEU A 516 -19.05 -7.26 8.20
CA LEU A 516 -19.63 -8.40 7.48
C LEU A 516 -19.71 -9.67 8.32
N VAL A 517 -18.79 -9.91 9.25
CA VAL A 517 -18.88 -11.03 10.21
C VAL A 517 -20.21 -10.94 10.98
N ASP A 518 -20.51 -9.81 11.61
CA ASP A 518 -21.75 -9.61 12.38
C ASP A 518 -23.00 -9.74 11.52
N LEU A 519 -22.95 -9.16 10.33
CA LEU A 519 -24.08 -9.20 9.40
C LEU A 519 -24.37 -10.63 8.94
N LEU A 520 -23.36 -11.38 8.55
CA LEU A 520 -23.48 -12.78 8.09
C LEU A 520 -23.92 -13.72 9.22
N LEU A 521 -23.40 -13.53 10.44
CA LEU A 521 -23.85 -14.26 11.62
C LEU A 521 -25.33 -13.97 11.91
N SER A 522 -25.74 -12.69 11.88
CA SER A 522 -27.13 -12.28 12.14
C SER A 522 -28.13 -12.78 11.10
N LEU A 523 -27.67 -13.10 9.89
CA LEU A 523 -28.46 -13.64 8.78
C LEU A 523 -28.35 -15.16 8.65
N ASN A 524 -27.59 -15.83 9.53
CA ASN A 524 -27.26 -17.25 9.46
C ASN A 524 -26.66 -17.67 8.11
N ARG A 525 -25.79 -16.81 7.52
CA ARG A 525 -25.13 -17.02 6.22
C ARG A 525 -23.75 -17.67 6.40
N GLU A 526 -23.69 -18.82 7.08
CA GLU A 526 -22.43 -19.48 7.45
C GLU A 526 -21.53 -19.82 6.24
N ALA A 527 -22.10 -20.22 5.12
CA ALA A 527 -21.33 -20.52 3.91
C ALA A 527 -20.61 -19.28 3.33
N ASP A 528 -21.24 -18.11 3.40
CA ASP A 528 -20.61 -16.86 2.97
C ASP A 528 -19.58 -16.37 3.99
N LEU A 529 -19.85 -16.57 5.27
CA LEU A 529 -18.90 -16.28 6.33
C LEU A 529 -17.65 -17.18 6.22
N GLU A 530 -17.79 -18.46 5.91
CA GLU A 530 -16.64 -19.34 5.61
C GLU A 530 -15.82 -18.87 4.40
N LYS A 531 -16.47 -18.28 3.38
CA LYS A 531 -15.75 -17.69 2.23
C LYS A 531 -14.96 -16.45 2.64
N LEU A 532 -15.60 -15.57 3.41
CA LEU A 532 -14.99 -14.35 3.92
C LEU A 532 -13.76 -14.67 4.78
N VAL A 533 -13.89 -15.62 5.71
CA VAL A 533 -12.79 -16.08 6.58
C VAL A 533 -11.62 -16.64 5.76
N ARG A 534 -11.90 -17.38 4.68
CA ARG A 534 -10.85 -17.90 3.80
C ARG A 534 -10.16 -16.81 2.98
N GLN A 535 -10.88 -15.77 2.58
CA GLN A 535 -10.33 -14.64 1.84
C GLN A 535 -9.28 -13.89 2.67
N TYR A 536 -9.55 -13.69 3.95
CA TYR A 536 -8.67 -12.97 4.89
C TYR A 536 -8.01 -13.90 5.92
N LYS A 537 -7.52 -15.05 5.48
CA LYS A 537 -6.95 -16.13 6.35
C LYS A 537 -5.74 -15.70 7.21
N GLY A 538 -5.13 -14.54 6.91
CA GLY A 538 -4.00 -13.99 7.67
C GLY A 538 -4.42 -13.11 8.85
N ASP A 539 -5.71 -12.83 9.01
CA ASP A 539 -6.21 -12.00 10.11
C ASP A 539 -6.09 -12.73 11.45
N CYS A 540 -5.49 -12.08 12.43
CA CYS A 540 -5.25 -12.63 13.78
C CYS A 540 -6.12 -11.96 14.86
N SER A 541 -7.08 -11.13 14.49
CA SER A 541 -7.99 -10.47 15.44
C SER A 541 -8.87 -11.46 16.20
N ALA A 542 -9.32 -11.05 17.38
CA ALA A 542 -10.28 -11.82 18.18
C ALA A 542 -11.57 -12.10 17.37
N VAL A 543 -12.07 -11.10 16.62
CA VAL A 543 -13.24 -11.26 15.75
C VAL A 543 -13.03 -12.41 14.76
N TRP A 544 -11.85 -12.48 14.16
CA TRP A 544 -11.55 -13.50 13.16
C TRP A 544 -11.38 -14.88 13.77
N LEU A 545 -10.48 -14.98 14.74
CA LEU A 545 -10.06 -16.28 15.28
C LEU A 545 -11.15 -16.97 16.10
N PHE A 546 -11.86 -16.23 16.95
CA PHE A 546 -12.95 -16.80 17.73
C PHE A 546 -14.19 -17.10 16.89
N THR A 547 -14.47 -16.31 15.85
CA THR A 547 -15.52 -16.63 14.87
C THR A 547 -15.15 -17.89 14.08
N GLU A 548 -13.90 -18.03 13.67
CA GLU A 548 -13.42 -19.23 12.98
C GLU A 548 -13.52 -20.49 13.84
N ALA A 549 -13.24 -20.36 15.13
CA ALA A 549 -13.41 -21.44 16.11
C ALA A 549 -14.89 -21.82 16.29
N LEU A 550 -15.77 -20.81 16.45
CA LEU A 550 -17.22 -21.01 16.59
C LEU A 550 -17.84 -21.69 15.37
N LEU A 551 -17.47 -21.27 14.14
CA LEU A 551 -17.90 -21.91 12.91
C LEU A 551 -17.42 -23.37 12.83
N GLY A 552 -16.17 -23.61 13.22
CA GLY A 552 -15.64 -24.98 13.29
C GLY A 552 -16.43 -25.86 14.23
N PHE A 553 -16.79 -25.32 15.41
CA PHE A 553 -17.61 -26.02 16.40
C PHE A 553 -19.04 -26.25 15.90
N ARG A 554 -19.72 -25.26 15.31
CA ARG A 554 -21.06 -25.40 14.72
C ARG A 554 -21.11 -26.51 13.68
N LYS A 555 -20.05 -26.63 12.88
CA LYS A 555 -19.95 -27.59 11.78
C LYS A 555 -19.72 -29.02 12.23
N SER A 556 -18.90 -29.24 13.26
CA SER A 556 -18.39 -30.59 13.62
C SER A 556 -18.20 -30.80 15.11
N GLY A 557 -18.84 -30.00 15.97
CA GLY A 557 -18.69 -30.07 17.43
C GLY A 557 -17.25 -29.88 17.89
N ALA A 558 -16.89 -30.46 19.03
CA ALA A 558 -15.55 -30.43 19.61
C ALA A 558 -14.54 -31.30 18.83
N SER A 559 -14.50 -31.17 17.52
CA SER A 559 -13.57 -31.92 16.65
C SER A 559 -12.12 -31.42 16.81
N THR A 560 -11.14 -32.26 16.41
CA THR A 560 -9.72 -31.88 16.42
C THR A 560 -9.44 -30.57 15.67
N ILE A 561 -10.19 -30.29 14.59
CA ILE A 561 -10.05 -29.06 13.81
C ILE A 561 -10.59 -27.87 14.58
N ALA A 562 -11.78 -27.98 15.16
CA ALA A 562 -12.39 -26.93 15.98
C ALA A 562 -11.52 -26.63 17.21
N ASN A 563 -11.02 -27.67 17.89
CA ASN A 563 -10.13 -27.53 19.06
C ASN A 563 -8.84 -26.78 18.69
N ARG A 564 -8.22 -27.11 17.55
CA ARG A 564 -7.00 -26.41 17.09
C ARG A 564 -7.26 -24.92 16.84
N LYS A 565 -8.41 -24.59 16.24
CA LYS A 565 -8.80 -23.19 16.00
C LYS A 565 -9.05 -22.44 17.31
N LEU A 566 -9.73 -23.07 18.27
CA LEU A 566 -9.96 -22.47 19.57
C LEU A 566 -8.65 -22.23 20.34
N ILE A 567 -7.75 -23.22 20.34
CA ILE A 567 -6.44 -23.08 20.99
C ILE A 567 -5.64 -21.92 20.36
N LYS A 568 -5.70 -21.78 19.02
CA LYS A 568 -5.08 -20.63 18.34
C LYS A 568 -5.71 -19.31 18.81
N ALA A 569 -7.04 -19.22 18.86
CA ALA A 569 -7.74 -18.01 19.29
C ALA A 569 -7.40 -17.63 20.73
N LEU A 570 -7.38 -18.61 21.65
CA LEU A 570 -7.02 -18.43 23.05
C LEU A 570 -5.56 -17.97 23.24
N LYS A 571 -4.67 -18.41 22.37
CA LYS A 571 -3.26 -17.99 22.41
C LYS A 571 -3.10 -16.53 22.00
N GLU A 572 -3.83 -16.08 20.99
CA GLU A 572 -3.75 -14.70 20.49
C GLU A 572 -4.46 -13.71 21.43
N ASN A 573 -5.62 -14.07 21.99
CA ASN A 573 -6.28 -13.25 22.99
C ASN A 573 -6.96 -14.11 24.07
N GLN A 574 -6.29 -14.29 25.22
CA GLN A 574 -6.79 -15.07 26.36
C GLN A 574 -7.94 -14.40 27.11
N HIS A 575 -8.09 -13.07 26.98
CA HIS A 575 -9.08 -12.30 27.72
C HIS A 575 -10.51 -12.58 27.23
N VAL A 576 -10.70 -12.85 25.95
CA VAL A 576 -12.02 -13.11 25.33
C VAL A 576 -12.79 -14.19 26.06
N ALA A 577 -12.11 -15.29 26.38
CA ALA A 577 -12.76 -16.43 27.04
C ALA A 577 -13.39 -16.05 28.39
N ASN A 578 -12.78 -15.17 29.17
CA ASN A 578 -13.28 -14.75 30.47
C ASN A 578 -14.63 -14.02 30.39
N PHE A 579 -14.83 -13.24 29.31
CA PHE A 579 -16.09 -12.57 29.03
C PHE A 579 -17.15 -13.54 28.50
N LEU A 580 -16.77 -14.43 27.58
CA LEU A 580 -17.71 -15.39 26.98
C LEU A 580 -18.29 -16.36 28.00
N ILE A 581 -17.46 -16.85 28.97
CA ILE A 581 -17.93 -17.77 30.03
C ILE A 581 -18.52 -17.03 31.23
N GLY A 582 -18.54 -15.70 31.23
CA GLY A 582 -19.13 -14.89 32.28
C GLY A 582 -18.28 -14.73 33.55
N LYS A 583 -16.97 -15.06 33.53
CA LYS A 583 -16.03 -14.77 34.62
C LYS A 583 -15.78 -13.27 34.80
N LYS A 584 -15.76 -12.52 33.67
CA LYS A 584 -15.73 -11.06 33.66
C LYS A 584 -17.02 -10.51 33.07
N ARG A 585 -17.47 -9.38 33.58
CA ARG A 585 -18.63 -8.66 33.04
C ARG A 585 -18.17 -7.73 31.91
N ILE A 586 -18.95 -7.67 30.85
CA ILE A 586 -18.78 -6.66 29.79
C ILE A 586 -19.15 -5.31 30.41
N PRO A 587 -18.27 -4.30 30.35
CA PRO A 587 -18.54 -2.97 30.89
C PRO A 587 -19.70 -2.29 30.17
N GLY A 588 -20.43 -1.41 30.86
CA GLY A 588 -21.54 -0.67 30.26
C GLY A 588 -21.09 0.33 29.18
N ARG A 589 -19.86 0.84 29.28
CA ARG A 589 -19.22 1.67 28.27
C ARG A 589 -18.13 0.84 27.60
N LEU A 590 -18.21 0.73 26.25
CA LEU A 590 -17.22 0.00 25.48
C LEU A 590 -15.94 0.83 25.33
N PRO A 591 -14.78 0.17 25.14
CA PRO A 591 -13.51 0.84 24.88
C PRO A 591 -13.58 1.75 23.64
N VAL A 592 -12.98 2.93 23.74
CA VAL A 592 -12.89 3.88 22.62
C VAL A 592 -11.82 3.44 21.62
N SER A 593 -10.76 2.79 22.11
CA SER A 593 -9.68 2.24 21.30
C SER A 593 -9.50 0.75 21.56
N LEU A 594 -9.09 0.00 20.55
CA LEU A 594 -8.89 -1.44 20.61
C LEU A 594 -7.39 -1.74 20.45
N SER A 595 -6.83 -2.48 21.41
CA SER A 595 -5.46 -3.00 21.33
C SER A 595 -5.51 -4.51 21.09
N TRP A 596 -4.85 -4.95 20.03
CA TRP A 596 -4.82 -6.35 19.60
C TRP A 596 -4.23 -7.26 20.70
N GLY A 597 -4.92 -8.38 20.97
CA GLY A 597 -4.52 -9.34 22.00
C GLY A 597 -4.86 -8.90 23.42
N GLU A 598 -5.35 -7.69 23.61
CA GLU A 598 -5.63 -7.09 24.92
C GLU A 598 -7.11 -7.17 25.33
N GLU A 599 -7.37 -6.74 26.59
CA GLU A 599 -8.72 -6.79 27.17
C GLU A 599 -9.72 -5.89 26.42
N SER A 600 -9.29 -4.76 25.88
CA SER A 600 -10.15 -3.87 25.10
C SER A 600 -10.74 -4.56 23.86
N GLU A 601 -9.93 -5.29 23.10
CA GLU A 601 -10.39 -6.11 21.99
C GLU A 601 -11.34 -7.23 22.45
N ALA A 602 -11.02 -7.85 23.57
CA ALA A 602 -11.85 -8.93 24.14
C ALA A 602 -13.23 -8.43 24.58
N VAL A 603 -13.29 -7.22 25.16
CA VAL A 603 -14.55 -6.56 25.53
C VAL A 603 -15.41 -6.30 24.30
N ASP A 604 -14.82 -5.72 23.27
CA ASP A 604 -15.52 -5.42 22.00
C ASP A 604 -16.03 -6.71 21.36
N TYR A 605 -15.18 -7.72 21.22
CA TYR A 605 -15.59 -9.02 20.69
C TYR A 605 -16.77 -9.62 21.48
N ALA A 606 -16.65 -9.65 22.80
CA ALA A 606 -17.69 -10.25 23.65
C ALA A 606 -19.01 -9.46 23.60
N ALA A 607 -18.93 -8.13 23.55
CA ALA A 607 -20.12 -7.28 23.46
C ALA A 607 -20.94 -7.60 22.19
N ASN A 608 -20.26 -7.83 21.07
CA ASN A 608 -20.91 -8.05 19.79
C ASN A 608 -21.23 -9.54 19.53
N HIS A 609 -20.44 -10.49 20.08
CA HIS A 609 -20.49 -11.90 19.67
C HIS A 609 -20.97 -12.89 20.74
N LEU A 610 -21.07 -12.51 22.03
CA LEU A 610 -21.47 -13.39 23.13
C LEU A 610 -22.79 -14.12 22.85
N ASN A 611 -23.75 -13.45 22.24
CA ASN A 611 -25.05 -14.04 21.93
C ASN A 611 -24.94 -15.20 20.91
N TYR A 612 -24.02 -15.13 19.96
CA TYR A 612 -23.78 -16.21 19.00
C TYR A 612 -23.16 -17.44 19.66
N TRP A 613 -22.26 -17.23 20.64
CA TRP A 613 -21.71 -18.31 21.44
C TRP A 613 -22.79 -18.98 22.31
N ARG A 614 -23.59 -18.20 23.01
CA ARG A 614 -24.68 -18.70 23.87
C ARG A 614 -25.78 -19.40 23.09
N SER A 615 -26.10 -18.93 21.90
CA SER A 615 -27.10 -19.57 21.03
C SER A 615 -26.59 -20.82 20.32
N THR A 616 -25.30 -21.11 20.41
CA THR A 616 -24.70 -22.35 19.85
C THR A 616 -24.64 -23.41 20.97
N PRO A 617 -25.48 -24.47 20.93
CA PRO A 617 -25.54 -25.47 21.99
C PRO A 617 -24.18 -26.12 22.23
N GLY A 618 -23.71 -26.14 23.48
CA GLY A 618 -22.45 -26.76 23.90
C GLY A 618 -21.19 -25.92 23.62
N ALA A 619 -21.28 -24.74 23.00
CA ALA A 619 -20.09 -23.95 22.66
C ALA A 619 -19.42 -23.31 23.90
N ILE A 620 -20.21 -22.86 24.87
CA ILE A 620 -19.69 -22.28 26.13
C ILE A 620 -19.04 -23.39 26.98
N GLU A 621 -19.68 -24.56 27.10
CA GLU A 621 -19.15 -25.70 27.83
C GLU A 621 -17.85 -26.20 27.15
N TRP A 622 -17.80 -26.24 25.84
CA TRP A 622 -16.60 -26.58 25.08
C TRP A 622 -15.45 -25.61 25.37
N LEU A 623 -15.71 -24.31 25.39
CA LEU A 623 -14.73 -23.28 25.75
C LEU A 623 -14.25 -23.46 27.19
N GLN A 624 -15.15 -23.68 28.15
CA GLN A 624 -14.82 -23.91 29.56
C GLN A 624 -13.91 -25.13 29.76
N HIS A 625 -14.16 -26.22 29.03
CA HIS A 625 -13.34 -27.42 29.09
C HIS A 625 -11.88 -27.15 28.72
N HIS A 626 -11.63 -26.39 27.65
CA HIS A 626 -10.27 -26.05 27.23
C HIS A 626 -9.53 -25.14 28.23
N LEU A 627 -10.23 -24.28 28.95
CA LEU A 627 -9.62 -23.44 29.99
C LEU A 627 -9.24 -24.22 31.25
N THR A 628 -9.92 -25.35 31.52
CA THR A 628 -9.62 -26.19 32.71
C THR A 628 -8.51 -27.19 32.47
N GLU A 629 -8.32 -27.65 31.24
CA GLU A 629 -7.23 -28.57 30.88
C GLU A 629 -5.85 -27.87 30.92
N ASP A 630 -5.75 -26.58 30.52
CA ASP A 630 -4.49 -25.83 30.58
C ASP A 630 -4.02 -25.50 32.01
N THR A 631 -4.90 -25.59 33.00
CA THR A 631 -4.57 -25.37 34.44
C THR A 631 -4.10 -26.63 35.14
N SER A 632 -4.11 -27.81 34.52
CA SER A 632 -3.63 -29.04 35.14
C SER A 632 -2.10 -29.16 34.96
N PRO A 633 -1.30 -29.26 36.05
CA PRO A 633 0.14 -29.41 35.93
C PRO A 633 0.46 -30.69 35.17
N SER A 634 1.25 -30.54 34.11
CA SER A 634 1.73 -31.65 33.29
C SER A 634 2.33 -32.74 34.15
N LYS A 635 1.73 -33.96 34.14
CA LYS A 635 2.34 -35.12 34.75
C LYS A 635 3.71 -35.32 34.14
N ALA A 636 4.72 -35.04 34.97
CA ALA A 636 6.11 -35.35 34.70
C ALA A 636 6.21 -36.80 34.19
N ARG A 637 6.67 -37.01 32.97
CA ARG A 637 7.09 -38.33 32.51
C ARG A 637 8.26 -38.78 33.37
N SER A 638 7.96 -39.63 34.33
CA SER A 638 8.95 -40.37 35.10
C SER A 638 9.84 -41.14 34.19
N GLY A 639 11.12 -40.77 34.13
CA GLY A 639 12.13 -41.54 33.46
C GLY A 639 12.22 -42.95 34.02
N LYS A 640 12.02 -43.96 33.19
CA LYS A 640 12.50 -45.32 33.46
C LYS A 640 13.95 -45.40 32.99
N ASN A 641 14.84 -45.41 33.97
CA ASN A 641 16.19 -45.98 33.81
C ASN A 641 16.09 -47.39 33.25
N ILE A 642 16.73 -47.63 32.11
CA ILE A 642 17.14 -48.98 31.75
C ILE A 642 18.66 -48.97 31.70
N LYS A 643 19.26 -49.62 32.71
CA LYS A 643 20.61 -50.13 32.68
C LYS A 643 20.67 -51.29 31.65
N ARG A 644 21.52 -51.16 30.68
CA ARG A 644 22.59 -52.14 30.30
C ARG A 644 23.33 -51.64 29.07
#